data_3a7bce5be782b6eeae398371abb3e0ba
#
_entry.id   3a7bce5be782b6eeae398371abb3e0ba
#
_cell.length_a   1.000
_cell.length_b   1.000
_cell.length_c   1.000
_cell.angle_alpha   90.00
_cell.angle_beta   90.00
_cell.angle_gamma   90.00
#
_symmetry.space_group_name_H-M   'P 1'
#
loop_
_entity.id
_entity.type
_entity.pdbx_description
1 polymer ?
#
loop_
_entity_poly.entity_id
_entity_poly.type
_entity_poly.pdbx_seq_one_letter_code
_entity_poly.pdbx_strand_id
1 'polypeptide(L)'
;MFINYTNHPSASWGEKQTNEAKKYGEIRDMLFLNISPQMTVQELMKLAKEHGDNIIAVVEYEENSAVLCQGESVFTYMLVNYLLSKKLGAHRWQSGLRNLKVLSAVSERKVVEIVDGDVTQKKSEFYFEGFREYTNGRDVVDTTNLQPSLYDEKRNLSSKAENGDKILITQLGKGGYLNTNYVNKDGKPIASTGYAFDAVVKKTNPNKLLLIGTKTSGWSEVLEWYSLHLSEEKKAEADRLGKQIVDRKGENIDWKLVEEFIRKEAHFEQVRIAIVEPGSTQEELEEYPKRLLNALEDVVDKKKNIEIIFDISNGFRSMPLYITMFVRYAGMISRSEIKYSMYYGMFEARKGSSTPLVNLSTVSELTDWVNAISEFQSLGSVKGLCECLNREVGKQSDQEMQKQIKYVIRQFEQFDCAWNVNNLYYLETGIKQISTLDTKDLPVSETAKLMLNSLRDEFSRRFKKKEKYNYSWLLIRLSEVFTEQGRYGVAAVALQEGFVTYIMERYLKKKILQQLRLSSEKYEKECIHNYYRRTLVKNYWEMKMGTYKKKCELEEIDKFWENYLTIKRKIRNVESHIVYIEEELPESEEIEKWLKSAQSIIEKDLNSKEGISFEEIFSDFVLKDVVESRKFFRGEENGKWNLLDKKCLEREKEKKIKITLENANISLEKVQELQKQLLLVQKKCDEGSDLSIKDLELVPMVKQLVQLWKNSGLSGEKKNQEISEGDLIEYMKTRTNKKGIRKTGFERLESVLRNNLTDLLFDVLTN
;
A
#
# COMPACT_ATOMS: atom_id res chain seq x y z
N MET A 1 -10.08 -34.35 -49.15
CA MET A 1 -10.06 -33.64 -50.45
C MET A 1 -8.65 -33.15 -50.74
N PHE A 2 -8.20 -33.20 -52.03
CA PHE A 2 -6.93 -32.62 -52.46
C PHE A 2 -7.20 -31.44 -53.38
N ILE A 3 -6.84 -30.23 -52.98
CA ILE A 3 -7.00 -29.01 -53.81
C ILE A 3 -5.71 -28.78 -54.56
N ASN A 4 -5.81 -28.76 -55.88
CA ASN A 4 -4.72 -28.30 -56.73
C ASN A 4 -4.85 -26.77 -56.94
N TYR A 5 -4.01 -26.01 -56.28
CA TYR A 5 -3.91 -24.57 -56.42
C TYR A 5 -2.56 -24.23 -57.05
N THR A 6 -2.41 -24.65 -58.33
CA THR A 6 -1.19 -24.41 -59.11
C THR A 6 -1.56 -23.92 -60.52
N ASN A 7 -0.60 -23.43 -61.27
CA ASN A 7 -0.75 -23.09 -62.70
C ASN A 7 -0.69 -24.33 -63.62
N HIS A 8 -0.64 -25.55 -63.07
CA HIS A 8 -0.65 -26.81 -63.82
C HIS A 8 -1.93 -27.58 -63.48
N PRO A 9 -2.90 -27.65 -64.42
CA PRO A 9 -4.12 -28.45 -64.21
C PRO A 9 -3.81 -29.93 -63.93
N SER A 10 -4.58 -30.54 -63.03
CA SER A 10 -4.39 -31.97 -62.64
C SER A 10 -4.51 -32.91 -63.82
N ALA A 11 -5.27 -32.58 -64.86
CA ALA A 11 -5.36 -33.31 -66.11
C ALA A 11 -4.01 -33.44 -66.87
N SER A 12 -3.05 -32.59 -66.59
CA SER A 12 -1.71 -32.61 -67.18
C SER A 12 -0.67 -33.39 -66.38
N TRP A 13 -1.07 -33.96 -65.24
CA TRP A 13 -0.14 -34.64 -64.33
C TRP A 13 0.18 -36.07 -64.80
N GLY A 14 1.37 -36.52 -64.49
CA GLY A 14 1.74 -37.89 -64.65
C GLY A 14 1.06 -38.80 -63.63
N GLU A 15 1.01 -40.09 -63.90
CA GLU A 15 0.35 -41.11 -63.08
C GLU A 15 0.88 -41.12 -61.62
N LYS A 16 2.20 -40.96 -61.41
CA LYS A 16 2.83 -40.90 -60.09
C LYS A 16 2.27 -39.74 -59.25
N GLN A 17 2.17 -38.54 -59.82
CA GLN A 17 1.66 -37.35 -59.17
C GLN A 17 0.18 -37.49 -58.84
N THR A 18 -0.61 -37.99 -59.76
CA THR A 18 -2.05 -38.22 -59.58
C THR A 18 -2.32 -39.22 -58.48
N ASN A 19 -1.58 -40.33 -58.45
CA ASN A 19 -1.72 -41.37 -57.45
C ASN A 19 -1.32 -40.87 -56.04
N GLU A 20 -0.26 -40.09 -55.93
CA GLU A 20 0.14 -39.45 -54.64
C GLU A 20 -0.92 -38.45 -54.15
N ALA A 21 -1.50 -37.62 -55.01
CA ALA A 21 -2.55 -36.68 -54.64
C ALA A 21 -3.83 -37.40 -54.19
N LYS A 22 -4.24 -38.49 -54.85
CA LYS A 22 -5.40 -39.31 -54.48
C LYS A 22 -5.32 -39.90 -53.06
N LYS A 23 -4.13 -40.02 -52.44
CA LYS A 23 -3.97 -40.45 -51.05
C LYS A 23 -4.63 -39.46 -50.07
N TYR A 24 -4.81 -38.21 -50.44
CA TYR A 24 -5.49 -37.18 -49.67
C TYR A 24 -6.98 -37.00 -49.97
N GLY A 25 -7.49 -37.73 -50.98
CA GLY A 25 -8.88 -37.72 -51.39
C GLY A 25 -9.07 -37.30 -52.85
N GLU A 26 -10.31 -36.89 -53.18
CA GLU A 26 -10.67 -36.44 -54.54
C GLU A 26 -9.88 -35.17 -54.89
N ILE A 27 -9.36 -35.17 -56.15
CA ILE A 27 -8.58 -34.02 -56.68
C ILE A 27 -9.54 -32.99 -57.27
N ARG A 28 -9.40 -31.75 -56.75
CA ARG A 28 -10.17 -30.60 -57.27
C ARG A 28 -9.22 -29.49 -57.70
N ASP A 29 -9.28 -29.12 -58.96
CA ASP A 29 -8.56 -27.98 -59.49
C ASP A 29 -9.27 -26.66 -59.08
N MET A 30 -8.53 -25.74 -58.51
CA MET A 30 -8.95 -24.37 -58.27
C MET A 30 -8.13 -23.45 -59.18
N LEU A 31 -8.81 -22.47 -59.80
CA LEU A 31 -8.18 -21.58 -60.76
C LEU A 31 -7.03 -20.82 -60.14
N PHE A 32 -5.81 -21.06 -60.59
CA PHE A 32 -4.64 -20.28 -60.20
C PHE A 32 -4.61 -18.99 -61.05
N LEU A 33 -4.40 -17.85 -60.42
CA LEU A 33 -4.39 -16.57 -61.05
C LEU A 33 -3.10 -16.28 -61.82
N ASN A 34 -3.24 -15.55 -62.95
CA ASN A 34 -2.10 -14.98 -63.64
C ASN A 34 -1.65 -13.70 -62.86
N ILE A 35 -0.58 -13.81 -62.10
CA ILE A 35 -0.06 -12.70 -61.29
C ILE A 35 0.74 -11.77 -62.17
N SER A 36 0.30 -10.50 -62.25
CA SER A 36 1.03 -9.46 -63.01
C SER A 36 2.33 -9.08 -62.25
N PRO A 37 3.48 -8.98 -62.97
CA PRO A 37 4.72 -8.49 -62.39
C PRO A 37 4.67 -7.07 -61.81
N GLN A 38 3.63 -6.31 -62.12
CA GLN A 38 3.44 -4.93 -61.67
C GLN A 38 2.57 -4.81 -60.42
N MET A 39 2.02 -5.91 -59.92
CA MET A 39 1.24 -5.90 -58.69
C MET A 39 2.11 -5.49 -57.51
N THR A 40 1.57 -4.60 -56.68
CA THR A 40 2.19 -4.22 -55.40
C THR A 40 2.11 -5.32 -54.37
N VAL A 41 2.97 -5.27 -53.35
CA VAL A 41 2.95 -6.23 -52.22
C VAL A 41 1.59 -6.20 -51.52
N GLN A 42 0.97 -5.04 -51.35
CA GLN A 42 -0.34 -4.90 -50.73
C GLN A 42 -1.45 -5.59 -51.52
N GLU A 43 -1.43 -5.45 -52.85
CA GLU A 43 -2.38 -6.13 -53.74
C GLU A 43 -2.20 -7.65 -53.69
N LEU A 44 -0.96 -8.13 -53.70
CA LEU A 44 -0.65 -9.56 -53.54
C LEU A 44 -1.13 -10.11 -52.22
N MET A 45 -0.93 -9.36 -51.09
CA MET A 45 -1.43 -9.76 -49.77
C MET A 45 -2.96 -9.85 -49.73
N LYS A 46 -3.66 -8.86 -50.31
CA LYS A 46 -5.13 -8.87 -50.41
C LYS A 46 -5.63 -10.07 -51.19
N LEU A 47 -5.01 -10.33 -52.31
CA LEU A 47 -5.34 -11.44 -53.21
C LEU A 47 -5.07 -12.80 -52.53
N ALA A 48 -3.92 -12.95 -51.90
CA ALA A 48 -3.58 -14.18 -51.14
C ALA A 48 -4.57 -14.45 -50.01
N LYS A 49 -5.06 -13.39 -49.32
CA LYS A 49 -6.12 -13.52 -48.33
C LYS A 49 -7.44 -13.99 -48.95
N GLU A 50 -7.90 -13.36 -49.99
CA GLU A 50 -9.15 -13.67 -50.68
C GLU A 50 -9.16 -15.14 -51.19
N HIS A 51 -8.09 -15.56 -51.84
CA HIS A 51 -7.96 -16.94 -52.34
C HIS A 51 -7.77 -17.93 -51.22
N GLY A 52 -7.06 -17.57 -50.16
CA GLY A 52 -6.93 -18.37 -48.92
C GLY A 52 -8.27 -18.56 -48.24
N ASP A 53 -9.13 -17.54 -48.12
CA ASP A 53 -10.47 -17.66 -47.58
C ASP A 53 -11.37 -18.57 -48.46
N ASN A 54 -11.24 -18.54 -49.78
CA ASN A 54 -11.93 -19.45 -50.68
C ASN A 54 -11.49 -20.91 -50.49
N ILE A 55 -10.20 -21.16 -50.35
CA ILE A 55 -9.67 -22.49 -50.07
C ILE A 55 -10.19 -23.00 -48.68
N ILE A 56 -10.14 -22.16 -47.67
CA ILE A 56 -10.63 -22.47 -46.32
C ILE A 56 -12.11 -22.83 -46.38
N ALA A 57 -12.95 -22.08 -47.02
CA ALA A 57 -14.39 -22.36 -47.16
C ALA A 57 -14.70 -23.74 -47.75
N VAL A 58 -13.81 -24.24 -48.57
CA VAL A 58 -13.95 -25.58 -49.19
C VAL A 58 -13.48 -26.71 -48.25
N VAL A 59 -12.42 -26.46 -47.46
CA VAL A 59 -11.76 -27.53 -46.67
C VAL A 59 -12.19 -27.53 -45.23
N GLU A 60 -12.82 -26.50 -44.70
CA GLU A 60 -13.05 -26.26 -43.28
C GLU A 60 -13.72 -27.44 -42.55
N TYR A 61 -14.65 -28.10 -43.20
CA TYR A 61 -15.43 -29.23 -42.64
C TYR A 61 -15.08 -30.62 -43.21
N GLU A 62 -14.05 -30.68 -44.06
CA GLU A 62 -13.64 -31.91 -44.72
C GLU A 62 -12.54 -32.60 -43.90
N GLU A 63 -12.73 -33.87 -43.56
CA GLU A 63 -11.68 -34.67 -42.91
C GLU A 63 -10.50 -34.86 -43.88
N ASN A 64 -9.28 -34.70 -43.43
CA ASN A 64 -8.06 -35.00 -44.19
C ASN A 64 -7.89 -34.22 -45.50
N SER A 65 -7.93 -32.91 -45.45
CA SER A 65 -7.72 -32.04 -46.61
C SER A 65 -6.24 -31.71 -46.84
N ALA A 66 -5.87 -31.60 -48.12
CA ALA A 66 -4.57 -31.08 -48.55
C ALA A 66 -4.72 -30.04 -49.67
N VAL A 67 -3.85 -29.05 -49.66
CA VAL A 67 -3.78 -28.05 -50.74
C VAL A 67 -2.35 -27.99 -51.31
N LEU A 68 -2.21 -28.16 -52.59
CA LEU A 68 -0.94 -27.96 -53.30
C LEU A 68 -0.86 -26.49 -53.73
N CYS A 69 0.11 -25.75 -53.19
CA CYS A 69 0.34 -24.35 -53.51
C CYS A 69 1.65 -24.20 -54.26
N GLN A 70 1.59 -23.85 -55.54
CA GLN A 70 2.76 -23.66 -56.39
C GLN A 70 2.46 -22.72 -57.56
N GLY A 71 3.27 -21.66 -57.75
CA GLY A 71 3.11 -20.70 -58.80
C GLY A 71 4.09 -19.54 -58.65
N GLU A 72 3.65 -18.30 -58.85
CA GLU A 72 4.50 -17.13 -58.61
C GLU A 72 4.98 -17.12 -57.14
N SER A 73 6.29 -16.94 -56.95
CA SER A 73 6.96 -17.25 -55.66
C SER A 73 6.49 -16.37 -54.48
N VAL A 74 6.30 -15.07 -54.69
CA VAL A 74 5.91 -14.13 -53.64
C VAL A 74 4.45 -14.35 -53.25
N PHE A 75 3.57 -14.49 -54.23
CA PHE A 75 2.16 -14.81 -53.97
C PHE A 75 2.00 -16.17 -53.29
N THR A 76 2.71 -17.19 -53.76
CA THR A 76 2.69 -18.54 -53.15
C THR A 76 3.14 -18.47 -51.70
N TYR A 77 4.22 -17.72 -51.41
CA TYR A 77 4.67 -17.51 -50.04
C TYR A 77 3.58 -16.85 -49.16
N MET A 78 2.94 -15.81 -49.63
CA MET A 78 1.88 -15.10 -48.91
C MET A 78 0.66 -16.00 -48.67
N LEU A 79 0.23 -16.75 -49.67
CA LEU A 79 -0.89 -17.68 -49.58
C LEU A 79 -0.59 -18.82 -48.59
N VAL A 80 0.57 -19.45 -48.68
CA VAL A 80 1.03 -20.51 -47.75
C VAL A 80 1.07 -19.97 -46.34
N ASN A 81 1.68 -18.82 -46.13
CA ASN A 81 1.75 -18.20 -44.79
C ASN A 81 0.37 -17.86 -44.22
N TYR A 82 -0.54 -17.38 -45.07
CA TYR A 82 -1.93 -17.15 -44.67
C TYR A 82 -2.64 -18.44 -44.24
N LEU A 83 -2.60 -19.48 -45.05
CA LEU A 83 -3.23 -20.77 -44.76
C LEU A 83 -2.66 -21.42 -43.47
N LEU A 84 -1.34 -21.39 -43.27
CA LEU A 84 -0.70 -21.91 -42.08
C LEU A 84 -1.08 -21.08 -40.85
N SER A 85 -1.24 -19.78 -40.97
CA SER A 85 -1.70 -18.93 -39.85
C SER A 85 -3.14 -19.25 -39.42
N LYS A 86 -4.01 -19.50 -40.40
CA LYS A 86 -5.41 -19.90 -40.18
C LYS A 86 -5.53 -21.33 -39.61
N LYS A 87 -4.72 -22.26 -40.09
CA LYS A 87 -4.60 -23.64 -39.53
C LYS A 87 -4.25 -23.57 -38.03
N LEU A 88 -3.31 -22.71 -37.66
CA LEU A 88 -2.87 -22.60 -36.27
C LEU A 88 -3.98 -22.10 -35.33
N GLY A 89 -4.88 -21.23 -35.81
CA GLY A 89 -6.02 -20.72 -35.03
C GLY A 89 -7.32 -21.50 -35.26
N ALA A 90 -7.28 -22.67 -35.91
CA ALA A 90 -8.49 -23.44 -36.24
C ALA A 90 -9.05 -24.17 -35.00
N HIS A 91 -10.35 -24.00 -34.78
CA HIS A 91 -11.07 -24.67 -33.71
C HIS A 91 -11.33 -26.15 -34.03
N ARG A 92 -11.68 -26.95 -32.98
CA ARG A 92 -11.94 -28.39 -33.12
C ARG A 92 -13.03 -28.69 -34.12
N TRP A 93 -14.09 -27.89 -34.20
CA TRP A 93 -15.19 -28.08 -35.17
C TRP A 93 -14.81 -27.72 -36.61
N GLN A 94 -13.67 -27.09 -36.82
CA GLN A 94 -13.08 -26.76 -38.13
C GLN A 94 -12.04 -27.87 -38.48
N SER A 95 -12.46 -29.13 -38.40
CA SER A 95 -11.55 -30.29 -38.48
C SER A 95 -10.73 -30.31 -39.78
N GLY A 96 -11.32 -29.95 -40.89
CA GLY A 96 -10.62 -29.87 -42.18
C GLY A 96 -9.53 -28.83 -42.21
N LEU A 97 -9.79 -27.62 -41.70
CA LEU A 97 -8.78 -26.54 -41.60
C LEU A 97 -7.69 -26.90 -40.57
N ARG A 98 -8.05 -27.46 -39.42
CA ARG A 98 -7.09 -27.87 -38.38
C ARG A 98 -6.10 -28.92 -38.87
N ASN A 99 -6.58 -29.86 -39.69
CA ASN A 99 -5.79 -30.97 -40.22
C ASN A 99 -5.22 -30.69 -41.63
N LEU A 100 -5.47 -29.49 -42.20
CA LEU A 100 -5.06 -29.12 -43.54
C LEU A 100 -3.56 -29.29 -43.74
N LYS A 101 -3.17 -30.02 -44.79
CA LYS A 101 -1.79 -30.10 -45.24
C LYS A 101 -1.55 -29.15 -46.38
N VAL A 102 -0.65 -28.22 -46.19
CA VAL A 102 -0.24 -27.27 -47.23
C VAL A 102 1.03 -27.81 -47.89
N LEU A 103 0.97 -28.12 -49.17
CA LEU A 103 1.97 -28.90 -49.90
C LEU A 103 2.66 -28.11 -51.01
N SER A 104 3.91 -28.52 -51.31
CA SER A 104 4.66 -28.16 -52.51
C SER A 104 5.03 -29.43 -53.25
N ALA A 105 4.97 -29.41 -54.57
CA ALA A 105 5.50 -30.52 -55.38
C ALA A 105 7.03 -30.47 -55.44
N VAL A 106 7.63 -31.62 -55.26
CA VAL A 106 9.08 -31.82 -55.39
C VAL A 106 9.36 -32.60 -56.65
N SER A 107 10.22 -32.05 -57.49
CA SER A 107 10.62 -32.66 -58.78
C SER A 107 12.13 -32.70 -58.90
N GLU A 108 12.64 -33.77 -59.42
CA GLU A 108 14.02 -33.92 -59.86
C GLU A 108 14.18 -33.26 -61.22
N ARG A 109 15.15 -32.38 -61.37
CA ARG A 109 15.48 -31.77 -62.66
C ARG A 109 16.54 -32.59 -63.35
N LYS A 110 16.24 -33.19 -64.47
CA LYS A 110 17.20 -33.84 -65.36
C LYS A 110 17.44 -33.01 -66.62
N VAL A 111 18.67 -32.86 -66.99
CA VAL A 111 19.06 -32.18 -68.19
C VAL A 111 19.24 -33.26 -69.26
N VAL A 112 18.39 -33.26 -70.26
CA VAL A 112 18.48 -34.15 -71.43
C VAL A 112 19.07 -33.40 -72.56
N GLU A 113 20.08 -33.94 -73.19
CA GLU A 113 20.67 -33.39 -74.39
C GLU A 113 19.93 -33.96 -75.61
N ILE A 114 19.28 -33.10 -76.37
CA ILE A 114 18.63 -33.47 -77.65
C ILE A 114 19.56 -33.03 -78.74
N VAL A 115 20.03 -33.99 -79.49
CA VAL A 115 20.86 -33.78 -80.68
C VAL A 115 19.95 -33.73 -81.89
N ASP A 116 19.83 -32.57 -82.53
CA ASP A 116 19.09 -32.38 -83.73
C ASP A 116 20.07 -31.86 -84.84
N GLY A 117 20.59 -32.76 -85.71
CA GLY A 117 21.66 -32.47 -86.65
C GLY A 117 22.98 -32.11 -85.92
N ASP A 118 23.57 -30.98 -86.29
CA ASP A 118 24.83 -30.46 -85.71
C ASP A 118 24.60 -29.59 -84.42
N VAL A 119 23.36 -29.47 -83.99
CA VAL A 119 23.01 -28.61 -82.83
C VAL A 119 22.55 -29.45 -81.65
N THR A 120 23.31 -29.34 -80.55
CA THR A 120 22.91 -29.93 -79.26
C THR A 120 22.17 -28.93 -78.39
N GLN A 121 20.87 -29.20 -78.18
CA GLN A 121 20.06 -28.38 -77.26
C GLN A 121 19.93 -29.09 -75.91
N LYS A 122 20.15 -28.35 -74.82
CA LYS A 122 19.90 -28.83 -73.44
C LYS A 122 18.46 -28.54 -73.08
N LYS A 123 17.64 -29.58 -72.95
CA LYS A 123 16.26 -29.49 -72.43
C LYS A 123 16.23 -29.96 -70.98
N SER A 124 15.64 -29.13 -70.13
CA SER A 124 15.41 -29.52 -68.71
C SER A 124 14.06 -30.24 -68.62
N GLU A 125 14.06 -31.44 -68.14
CA GLU A 125 12.87 -32.26 -67.87
C GLU A 125 12.73 -32.39 -66.32
N PHE A 126 11.50 -32.23 -65.83
CA PHE A 126 11.18 -32.29 -64.40
C PHE A 126 10.41 -33.58 -64.12
N TYR A 127 10.96 -34.44 -63.27
CA TYR A 127 10.32 -35.67 -62.86
C TYR A 127 9.76 -35.53 -61.46
N PHE A 128 8.44 -35.65 -61.29
CA PHE A 128 7.79 -35.57 -59.98
C PHE A 128 8.29 -36.66 -59.07
N GLU A 129 8.75 -36.26 -57.83
CA GLU A 129 9.24 -37.15 -56.82
C GLU A 129 8.25 -37.35 -55.66
N GLY A 130 7.52 -36.31 -55.28
CA GLY A 130 6.56 -36.36 -54.17
C GLY A 130 6.04 -35.01 -53.79
N PHE A 131 5.26 -34.98 -52.71
CA PHE A 131 4.82 -33.75 -52.08
C PHE A 131 5.60 -33.53 -50.79
N ARG A 132 5.90 -32.28 -50.50
CA ARG A 132 6.53 -31.83 -49.24
C ARG A 132 5.61 -30.83 -48.57
N GLU A 133 5.34 -31.08 -47.28
CA GLU A 133 4.48 -30.19 -46.50
C GLU A 133 5.26 -28.91 -46.08
N TYR A 134 4.61 -27.76 -46.24
CA TYR A 134 5.07 -26.52 -45.64
C TYR A 134 4.78 -26.54 -44.17
N THR A 135 5.77 -26.20 -43.37
CA THR A 135 5.64 -26.07 -41.91
C THR A 135 5.91 -24.64 -41.46
N ASN A 136 5.19 -24.16 -40.47
CA ASN A 136 5.61 -23.00 -39.71
C ASN A 136 6.90 -23.36 -38.97
N GLY A 137 7.89 -22.48 -38.96
CA GLY A 137 9.09 -22.70 -38.12
C GLY A 137 8.76 -22.90 -36.62
N ARG A 138 7.50 -22.67 -36.22
CA ARG A 138 6.92 -22.96 -34.89
C ARG A 138 6.47 -24.44 -34.76
N ASP A 139 6.18 -25.12 -35.83
CA ASP A 139 5.73 -26.53 -35.84
C ASP A 139 6.89 -27.53 -35.66
N VAL A 140 8.14 -27.06 -35.71
CA VAL A 140 9.35 -27.88 -35.54
C VAL A 140 9.66 -28.14 -34.05
N VAL A 141 8.84 -27.62 -33.14
CA VAL A 141 8.95 -27.98 -31.73
C VAL A 141 8.40 -29.39 -31.56
N ASP A 142 9.28 -30.32 -31.19
CA ASP A 142 8.92 -31.69 -30.88
C ASP A 142 7.87 -31.71 -29.77
N THR A 143 6.60 -31.79 -30.17
CA THR A 143 5.45 -31.88 -29.26
C THR A 143 5.12 -33.31 -28.90
N THR A 144 5.88 -34.30 -29.43
CA THR A 144 5.61 -35.72 -29.22
C THR A 144 5.72 -36.19 -27.78
N ASN A 145 6.42 -35.43 -26.94
CA ASN A 145 6.56 -35.67 -25.50
C ASN A 145 5.66 -34.77 -24.63
N LEU A 146 4.79 -33.94 -25.21
CA LEU A 146 3.83 -33.13 -24.47
C LEU A 146 2.61 -34.00 -24.15
N GLN A 147 2.66 -34.69 -23.02
CA GLN A 147 1.42 -35.27 -22.49
C GLN A 147 0.57 -34.09 -21.96
N PRO A 148 -0.69 -33.91 -22.46
CA PRO A 148 -1.63 -33.04 -21.81
C PRO A 148 -1.65 -33.42 -20.34
N SER A 149 -1.49 -32.46 -19.48
CA SER A 149 -1.62 -32.75 -18.07
C SER A 149 -3.02 -33.29 -17.84
N LEU A 150 -3.09 -34.58 -17.54
CA LEU A 150 -4.32 -35.18 -17.07
C LEU A 150 -4.85 -34.27 -15.96
N TYR A 151 -6.02 -33.69 -16.16
CA TYR A 151 -6.82 -33.18 -15.06
C TYR A 151 -6.93 -34.35 -14.09
N ASP A 152 -6.23 -34.27 -12.97
CA ASP A 152 -6.52 -35.22 -11.88
C ASP A 152 -8.01 -35.11 -11.61
N GLU A 153 -8.72 -36.18 -11.84
CA GLU A 153 -10.19 -36.25 -11.79
C GLU A 153 -10.77 -35.83 -10.43
N LYS A 154 -9.92 -35.51 -9.49
CA LYS A 154 -10.27 -35.00 -8.19
C LYS A 154 -9.30 -33.88 -7.79
N ARG A 155 -9.56 -32.66 -8.24
CA ARG A 155 -9.16 -31.54 -7.41
C ARG A 155 -9.76 -31.81 -6.03
N ASN A 156 -8.91 -32.15 -5.07
CA ASN A 156 -9.35 -32.36 -3.71
C ASN A 156 -9.76 -30.97 -3.13
N LEU A 157 -10.96 -30.50 -3.52
CA LEU A 157 -11.67 -29.42 -2.82
C LEU A 157 -12.01 -29.81 -1.37
N SER A 158 -11.67 -31.07 -0.97
CA SER A 158 -11.90 -31.57 0.38
C SER A 158 -10.99 -30.97 1.45
N SER A 159 -9.94 -30.25 1.12
CA SER A 159 -9.44 -29.23 2.02
C SER A 159 -10.37 -28.01 1.90
N LYS A 160 -11.65 -28.15 2.33
CA LYS A 160 -12.46 -26.99 2.71
C LYS A 160 -11.52 -26.11 3.53
N ALA A 161 -11.15 -25.01 2.91
CA ALA A 161 -10.12 -24.16 3.43
C ALA A 161 -10.55 -23.67 4.81
N GLU A 162 -9.97 -24.25 5.84
CA GLU A 162 -9.90 -23.61 7.15
C GLU A 162 -9.26 -22.21 7.04
N ASN A 163 -8.75 -21.85 5.86
CA ASN A 163 -7.87 -20.70 5.62
C ASN A 163 -8.33 -19.66 4.58
N GLY A 164 -9.61 -19.62 4.17
CA GLY A 164 -10.08 -18.54 3.31
C GLY A 164 -10.17 -18.84 1.80
N ASP A 165 -10.53 -17.82 0.99
CA ASP A 165 -10.71 -17.96 -0.45
C ASP A 165 -9.39 -17.70 -1.21
N LYS A 166 -9.09 -18.55 -2.22
CA LYS A 166 -8.01 -18.35 -3.18
C LYS A 166 -8.59 -17.99 -4.54
N ILE A 167 -8.37 -16.78 -4.98
CA ILE A 167 -8.94 -16.25 -6.22
C ILE A 167 -7.84 -16.10 -7.26
N LEU A 168 -7.94 -16.85 -8.37
CA LEU A 168 -7.08 -16.63 -9.53
C LEU A 168 -7.70 -15.58 -10.43
N ILE A 169 -6.94 -14.55 -10.74
CA ILE A 169 -7.29 -13.52 -11.74
C ILE A 169 -6.33 -13.68 -12.91
N THR A 170 -6.87 -13.89 -14.10
CA THR A 170 -6.07 -14.07 -15.32
C THR A 170 -6.71 -13.37 -16.50
N GLN A 171 -5.92 -13.14 -17.52
CA GLN A 171 -6.33 -12.46 -18.75
C GLN A 171 -6.26 -13.39 -19.93
N LEU A 172 -7.20 -13.23 -20.84
CA LEU A 172 -7.20 -13.93 -22.11
C LEU A 172 -6.80 -12.97 -23.25
N GLY A 173 -5.79 -13.37 -24.02
CA GLY A 173 -5.45 -12.74 -25.29
C GLY A 173 -6.33 -13.25 -26.43
N LYS A 174 -5.86 -13.03 -27.67
CA LYS A 174 -6.62 -13.43 -28.88
C LYS A 174 -6.63 -14.93 -29.20
N GLY A 175 -5.96 -15.76 -28.40
CA GLY A 175 -5.82 -17.20 -28.67
C GLY A 175 -4.55 -17.56 -29.44
N GLY A 176 -4.52 -18.77 -30.01
CA GLY A 176 -3.33 -19.29 -30.72
C GLY A 176 -2.18 -19.69 -29.79
N TYR A 177 -2.50 -20.11 -28.58
CA TYR A 177 -1.51 -20.49 -27.57
C TYR A 177 -0.86 -21.83 -27.91
N LEU A 178 0.48 -21.86 -27.84
CA LEU A 178 1.26 -23.07 -28.10
C LEU A 178 1.44 -23.87 -26.80
N ASN A 179 1.22 -25.19 -26.89
CA ASN A 179 1.51 -26.07 -25.79
C ASN A 179 3.00 -26.05 -25.41
N THR A 180 3.26 -26.01 -24.12
CA THR A 180 4.61 -26.02 -23.54
C THR A 180 4.59 -26.69 -22.18
N ASN A 181 5.75 -27.16 -21.71
CA ASN A 181 5.93 -27.63 -20.35
C ASN A 181 6.30 -26.49 -19.45
N TYR A 182 5.35 -26.00 -18.63
CA TYR A 182 5.67 -25.03 -17.61
C TYR A 182 6.47 -25.67 -16.49
N VAL A 183 7.59 -25.04 -16.12
CA VAL A 183 8.52 -25.52 -15.09
C VAL A 183 8.71 -24.51 -13.98
N ASN A 184 9.01 -24.97 -12.78
CA ASN A 184 9.38 -24.10 -11.67
C ASN A 184 10.83 -23.61 -11.80
N LYS A 185 11.30 -22.81 -10.82
CA LYS A 185 12.67 -22.28 -10.77
C LYS A 185 13.76 -23.36 -10.79
N ASP A 186 13.44 -24.57 -10.34
CA ASP A 186 14.37 -25.71 -10.27
C ASP A 186 14.28 -26.61 -11.51
N GLY A 187 13.53 -26.19 -12.54
CA GLY A 187 13.31 -26.95 -13.76
C GLY A 187 12.33 -28.13 -13.64
N LYS A 188 11.66 -28.29 -12.48
CA LYS A 188 10.67 -29.37 -12.30
C LYS A 188 9.35 -29.01 -13.01
N PRO A 189 8.73 -29.96 -13.71
CA PRO A 189 7.49 -29.73 -14.45
C PRO A 189 6.33 -29.43 -13.50
N ILE A 190 5.50 -28.44 -13.92
CA ILE A 190 4.25 -28.07 -13.24
C ILE A 190 3.06 -28.55 -14.05
N ALA A 191 3.01 -28.17 -15.34
CA ALA A 191 1.92 -28.48 -16.24
C ALA A 191 2.39 -28.48 -17.70
N SER A 192 1.77 -29.31 -18.51
CA SER A 192 1.90 -29.27 -19.97
C SER A 192 0.63 -28.69 -20.56
N THR A 193 0.68 -27.47 -21.03
CA THR A 193 -0.50 -26.70 -21.43
C THR A 193 -0.12 -25.52 -22.33
N GLY A 194 -1.08 -25.05 -23.15
CA GLY A 194 -0.96 -23.79 -23.87
C GLY A 194 -1.26 -22.56 -23.01
N TYR A 195 -1.86 -22.75 -21.84
CA TYR A 195 -2.34 -21.66 -20.99
C TYR A 195 -1.52 -21.53 -19.72
N ALA A 196 -0.84 -20.41 -19.55
CA ALA A 196 -0.07 -20.13 -18.33
C ALA A 196 -0.95 -20.18 -17.08
N PHE A 197 -2.18 -19.69 -17.14
CA PHE A 197 -3.09 -19.72 -16.00
C PHE A 197 -3.41 -21.15 -15.54
N ASP A 198 -3.49 -22.15 -16.43
CA ASP A 198 -3.68 -23.53 -16.06
C ASP A 198 -2.49 -24.10 -15.26
N ALA A 199 -1.27 -23.71 -15.64
CA ALA A 199 -0.08 -24.02 -14.85
C ALA A 199 -0.12 -23.33 -13.47
N VAL A 200 -0.62 -22.11 -13.39
CA VAL A 200 -0.85 -21.42 -12.10
C VAL A 200 -1.91 -22.11 -11.28
N VAL A 201 -3.02 -22.53 -11.90
CA VAL A 201 -4.08 -23.32 -11.24
C VAL A 201 -3.49 -24.58 -10.59
N LYS A 202 -2.67 -25.34 -11.32
CA LYS A 202 -2.04 -26.57 -10.79
C LYS A 202 -1.07 -26.29 -9.66
N LYS A 203 -0.35 -25.18 -9.73
CA LYS A 203 0.62 -24.81 -8.71
C LYS A 203 -0.03 -24.31 -7.42
N THR A 204 -1.13 -23.57 -7.50
CA THR A 204 -1.68 -22.79 -6.38
C THR A 204 -3.03 -23.29 -5.87
N ASN A 205 -3.72 -24.13 -6.66
CA ASN A 205 -5.04 -24.69 -6.38
C ASN A 205 -6.10 -23.66 -5.93
N PRO A 206 -6.43 -22.63 -6.75
CA PRO A 206 -7.43 -21.63 -6.41
C PRO A 206 -8.84 -22.23 -6.44
N ASN A 207 -9.73 -21.79 -5.53
CA ASN A 207 -11.13 -22.23 -5.54
C ASN A 207 -12.04 -21.31 -6.37
N LYS A 208 -11.60 -20.08 -6.67
CA LYS A 208 -12.33 -19.13 -7.50
C LYS A 208 -11.49 -18.64 -8.67
N LEU A 209 -12.17 -18.30 -9.77
CA LEU A 209 -11.53 -17.86 -11.02
C LEU A 209 -12.22 -16.59 -11.55
N LEU A 210 -11.44 -15.56 -11.81
CA LEU A 210 -11.85 -14.37 -12.56
C LEU A 210 -11.08 -14.31 -13.88
N LEU A 211 -11.79 -14.52 -14.98
CA LEU A 211 -11.26 -14.41 -16.34
C LEU A 211 -11.57 -13.02 -16.90
N ILE A 212 -10.54 -12.33 -17.36
CA ILE A 212 -10.66 -10.99 -17.97
C ILE A 212 -10.32 -11.10 -19.44
N GLY A 213 -11.13 -10.53 -20.31
CA GLY A 213 -10.84 -10.51 -21.75
C GLY A 213 -11.75 -9.58 -22.51
N THR A 214 -11.43 -9.35 -23.78
CA THR A 214 -12.33 -8.65 -24.70
C THR A 214 -13.36 -9.61 -25.29
N LYS A 215 -14.37 -9.11 -25.96
CA LYS A 215 -15.36 -9.91 -26.68
C LYS A 215 -14.72 -10.89 -27.67
N THR A 216 -13.57 -10.53 -28.23
CA THR A 216 -12.83 -11.32 -29.24
C THR A 216 -11.62 -12.05 -28.67
N SER A 217 -11.48 -12.16 -27.36
CA SER A 217 -10.45 -12.99 -26.75
C SER A 217 -10.71 -14.49 -27.02
N GLY A 218 -9.73 -15.34 -26.77
CA GLY A 218 -9.75 -16.78 -27.05
C GLY A 218 -10.69 -17.59 -26.17
N TRP A 219 -11.93 -17.16 -26.02
CA TRP A 219 -12.94 -17.82 -25.19
C TRP A 219 -13.30 -19.22 -25.67
N SER A 220 -13.44 -19.38 -26.99
CA SER A 220 -13.73 -20.66 -27.61
C SER A 220 -12.61 -21.68 -27.37
N GLU A 221 -11.37 -21.22 -27.43
CA GLU A 221 -10.20 -22.08 -27.16
C GLU A 221 -10.12 -22.52 -25.68
N VAL A 222 -10.51 -21.66 -24.75
CA VAL A 222 -10.61 -22.01 -23.33
C VAL A 222 -11.68 -23.07 -23.10
N LEU A 223 -12.85 -22.94 -23.75
CA LEU A 223 -13.92 -23.94 -23.68
C LEU A 223 -13.46 -25.27 -24.28
N GLU A 224 -12.79 -25.23 -25.44
CA GLU A 224 -12.18 -26.41 -26.06
C GLU A 224 -11.17 -27.07 -25.12
N TRP A 225 -10.29 -26.30 -24.49
CA TRP A 225 -9.28 -26.80 -23.56
C TRP A 225 -9.91 -27.53 -22.38
N TYR A 226 -10.86 -26.92 -21.68
CA TYR A 226 -11.51 -27.55 -20.53
C TYR A 226 -12.37 -28.74 -20.89
N SER A 227 -12.76 -28.89 -22.14
CA SER A 227 -13.53 -30.02 -22.62
C SER A 227 -12.70 -31.19 -23.17
N LEU A 228 -11.37 -31.08 -23.31
CA LEU A 228 -10.53 -32.08 -23.96
C LEU A 228 -10.68 -33.52 -23.42
N HIS A 229 -10.84 -33.65 -22.11
CA HIS A 229 -10.93 -34.94 -21.43
C HIS A 229 -12.35 -35.35 -21.01
N LEU A 230 -13.36 -34.57 -21.45
CA LEU A 230 -14.76 -34.80 -21.12
C LEU A 230 -15.43 -35.74 -22.12
N SER A 231 -16.67 -36.13 -21.82
CA SER A 231 -17.51 -36.90 -22.73
C SER A 231 -17.76 -36.18 -24.05
N GLU A 232 -18.09 -36.91 -25.11
CA GLU A 232 -18.40 -36.31 -26.43
C GLU A 232 -19.58 -35.34 -26.35
N GLU A 233 -20.57 -35.60 -25.47
CA GLU A 233 -21.68 -34.66 -25.21
C GLU A 233 -21.19 -33.34 -24.68
N LYS A 234 -20.28 -33.34 -23.71
CA LYS A 234 -19.68 -32.13 -23.12
C LYS A 234 -18.76 -31.39 -24.09
N LYS A 235 -18.04 -32.13 -24.92
CA LYS A 235 -17.26 -31.55 -26.02
C LYS A 235 -18.16 -30.84 -27.01
N ALA A 236 -19.28 -31.47 -27.39
CA ALA A 236 -20.26 -30.83 -28.27
C ALA A 236 -20.93 -29.58 -27.64
N GLU A 237 -21.15 -29.59 -26.32
CA GLU A 237 -21.64 -28.41 -25.60
C GLU A 237 -20.61 -27.27 -25.66
N ALA A 238 -19.32 -27.53 -25.37
CA ALA A 238 -18.22 -26.58 -25.48
C ALA A 238 -18.09 -26.02 -26.90
N ASP A 239 -18.15 -26.89 -27.91
CA ASP A 239 -18.06 -26.51 -29.31
C ASP A 239 -19.23 -25.59 -29.73
N ARG A 240 -20.46 -25.91 -29.28
CA ARG A 240 -21.64 -25.09 -29.52
C ARG A 240 -21.49 -23.71 -28.93
N LEU A 241 -21.06 -23.59 -27.67
CA LEU A 241 -20.82 -22.31 -27.00
C LEU A 241 -19.69 -21.54 -27.68
N GLY A 242 -18.58 -22.21 -27.98
CA GLY A 242 -17.44 -21.62 -28.68
C GLY A 242 -17.79 -21.10 -30.06
N LYS A 243 -18.55 -21.89 -30.86
CA LYS A 243 -19.04 -21.46 -32.18
C LYS A 243 -19.94 -20.23 -32.09
N GLN A 244 -20.86 -20.18 -31.13
CA GLN A 244 -21.68 -18.99 -30.91
C GLN A 244 -20.86 -17.74 -30.63
N ILE A 245 -19.79 -17.85 -29.82
CA ILE A 245 -18.91 -16.73 -29.49
C ILE A 245 -18.18 -16.24 -30.74
N VAL A 246 -17.64 -17.17 -31.56
CA VAL A 246 -16.91 -16.84 -32.78
C VAL A 246 -17.82 -16.23 -33.83
N ASP A 247 -18.96 -16.86 -34.13
CA ASP A 247 -19.90 -16.41 -35.17
C ASP A 247 -20.48 -15.03 -34.85
N ARG A 248 -20.73 -14.77 -33.57
CA ARG A 248 -21.27 -13.47 -33.11
C ARG A 248 -20.18 -12.46 -32.73
N LYS A 249 -18.92 -12.81 -32.90
CA LYS A 249 -17.77 -11.96 -32.48
C LYS A 249 -17.86 -11.50 -31.01
N GLY A 250 -18.40 -12.34 -30.15
CA GLY A 250 -18.62 -12.03 -28.74
C GLY A 250 -19.81 -11.12 -28.45
N GLU A 251 -20.62 -10.75 -29.44
CA GLU A 251 -21.82 -9.92 -29.25
C GLU A 251 -23.03 -10.79 -28.84
N ASN A 252 -23.85 -10.28 -27.93
CA ASN A 252 -25.05 -10.95 -27.46
C ASN A 252 -24.81 -12.40 -26.98
N ILE A 253 -23.73 -12.60 -26.26
CA ILE A 253 -23.37 -13.88 -25.63
C ILE A 253 -23.89 -13.88 -24.19
N ASP A 254 -24.51 -14.98 -23.81
CA ASP A 254 -24.80 -15.24 -22.40
C ASP A 254 -23.55 -15.78 -21.68
N TRP A 255 -22.76 -14.86 -21.17
CA TRP A 255 -21.52 -15.20 -20.50
C TRP A 255 -21.72 -16.05 -19.23
N LYS A 256 -22.91 -16.03 -18.63
CA LYS A 256 -23.23 -16.90 -17.47
C LYS A 256 -23.22 -18.38 -17.84
N LEU A 257 -23.61 -18.74 -19.04
CA LEU A 257 -23.51 -20.12 -19.53
C LEU A 257 -22.04 -20.54 -19.68
N VAL A 258 -21.19 -19.64 -20.14
CA VAL A 258 -19.76 -19.89 -20.25
C VAL A 258 -19.11 -20.03 -18.87
N GLU A 259 -19.44 -19.12 -17.94
CA GLU A 259 -19.01 -19.20 -16.53
C GLU A 259 -19.40 -20.53 -15.90
N GLU A 260 -20.66 -20.95 -16.10
CA GLU A 260 -21.20 -22.16 -15.50
C GLU A 260 -20.56 -23.42 -16.10
N PHE A 261 -20.27 -23.44 -17.42
CA PHE A 261 -19.55 -24.53 -18.05
C PHE A 261 -18.14 -24.67 -17.44
N ILE A 262 -17.37 -23.57 -17.41
CA ILE A 262 -16.02 -23.59 -16.86
C ILE A 262 -16.06 -23.94 -15.37
N ARG A 263 -17.01 -23.41 -14.60
CA ARG A 263 -17.17 -23.69 -13.18
C ARG A 263 -17.34 -25.20 -12.90
N LYS A 264 -18.24 -25.82 -13.64
CA LYS A 264 -18.55 -27.24 -13.47
C LYS A 264 -17.40 -28.14 -13.92
N GLU A 265 -16.94 -27.90 -15.14
CA GLU A 265 -16.01 -28.85 -15.78
C GLU A 265 -14.55 -28.65 -15.30
N ALA A 266 -14.20 -27.46 -14.82
CA ALA A 266 -12.89 -27.19 -14.21
C ALA A 266 -12.92 -27.20 -12.66
N HIS A 267 -14.06 -27.57 -12.06
CA HIS A 267 -14.23 -27.75 -10.61
C HIS A 267 -13.85 -26.50 -9.77
N PHE A 268 -14.28 -25.31 -10.18
CA PHE A 268 -14.22 -24.13 -9.36
C PHE A 268 -15.50 -23.95 -8.52
N GLU A 269 -15.39 -23.37 -7.34
CA GLU A 269 -16.57 -22.98 -6.55
C GLU A 269 -17.30 -21.82 -7.23
N GLN A 270 -16.53 -20.90 -7.81
CA GLN A 270 -17.05 -19.75 -8.53
C GLN A 270 -16.16 -19.38 -9.72
N VAL A 271 -16.78 -19.04 -10.83
CA VAL A 271 -16.12 -18.44 -12.00
C VAL A 271 -16.84 -17.18 -12.38
N ARG A 272 -16.09 -16.13 -12.70
CA ARG A 272 -16.59 -14.88 -13.25
C ARG A 272 -15.82 -14.49 -14.48
N ILE A 273 -16.52 -13.91 -15.44
CA ILE A 273 -15.97 -13.36 -16.68
C ILE A 273 -16.18 -11.84 -16.66
N ALA A 274 -15.09 -11.11 -16.81
CA ALA A 274 -15.10 -9.66 -17.00
C ALA A 274 -14.77 -9.33 -18.46
N ILE A 275 -15.77 -8.88 -19.20
CA ILE A 275 -15.57 -8.40 -20.58
C ILE A 275 -15.18 -6.93 -20.52
N VAL A 276 -14.01 -6.63 -21.08
CA VAL A 276 -13.45 -5.28 -21.15
C VAL A 276 -13.27 -4.89 -22.62
N GLU A 277 -13.24 -3.59 -22.90
CA GLU A 277 -12.90 -3.11 -24.23
C GLU A 277 -11.37 -3.20 -24.47
N PRO A 278 -10.88 -3.10 -25.73
CA PRO A 278 -9.45 -3.23 -26.01
C PRO A 278 -8.52 -2.19 -25.31
N GLY A 279 -9.06 -1.06 -24.86
CA GLY A 279 -8.27 0.03 -24.28
C GLY A 279 -7.51 0.84 -25.31
N SER A 280 -8.11 1.01 -26.46
CA SER A 280 -7.56 1.78 -27.59
C SER A 280 -7.81 3.29 -27.47
N THR A 281 -8.75 3.70 -26.63
CA THR A 281 -9.07 5.10 -26.33
C THR A 281 -9.03 5.37 -24.84
N GLN A 282 -8.97 6.65 -24.47
CA GLN A 282 -8.96 7.08 -23.07
C GLN A 282 -10.27 6.71 -22.36
N GLU A 283 -11.39 6.85 -23.04
CA GLU A 283 -12.72 6.52 -22.52
C GLU A 283 -12.84 5.03 -22.21
N GLU A 284 -12.32 4.16 -23.09
CA GLU A 284 -12.29 2.71 -22.83
C GLU A 284 -11.44 2.37 -21.60
N LEU A 285 -10.29 3.07 -21.42
CA LEU A 285 -9.42 2.87 -20.27
C LEU A 285 -10.07 3.36 -18.96
N GLU A 286 -10.87 4.43 -19.00
CA GLU A 286 -11.59 4.95 -17.83
C GLU A 286 -12.72 4.01 -17.36
N GLU A 287 -13.28 3.19 -18.24
CA GLU A 287 -14.29 2.19 -17.90
C GLU A 287 -13.70 0.93 -17.23
N TYR A 288 -12.39 0.64 -17.40
CA TYR A 288 -11.75 -0.54 -16.83
C TYR A 288 -11.92 -0.63 -15.31
N PRO A 289 -11.63 0.44 -14.53
CA PRO A 289 -11.79 0.43 -13.09
C PRO A 289 -13.15 -0.10 -12.65
N LYS A 290 -14.21 0.43 -13.20
CA LYS A 290 -15.58 0.09 -12.84
C LYS A 290 -15.92 -1.38 -13.14
N ARG A 291 -15.53 -1.85 -14.34
CA ARG A 291 -15.81 -3.23 -14.75
C ARG A 291 -15.05 -4.25 -13.91
N LEU A 292 -13.77 -3.97 -13.65
CA LEU A 292 -12.93 -4.84 -12.83
C LEU A 292 -13.35 -4.86 -11.37
N LEU A 293 -13.75 -3.71 -10.81
CA LEU A 293 -14.28 -3.62 -9.45
C LEU A 293 -15.54 -4.46 -9.29
N ASN A 294 -16.52 -4.28 -10.17
CA ASN A 294 -17.77 -5.05 -10.11
C ASN A 294 -17.49 -6.56 -10.17
N ALA A 295 -16.61 -6.98 -11.09
CA ALA A 295 -16.24 -8.40 -11.22
C ALA A 295 -15.48 -8.93 -9.99
N LEU A 296 -14.65 -8.10 -9.36
CA LEU A 296 -13.92 -8.47 -8.15
C LEU A 296 -14.86 -8.54 -6.93
N GLU A 297 -15.78 -7.59 -6.78
CA GLU A 297 -16.78 -7.60 -5.71
C GLU A 297 -17.68 -8.83 -5.76
N ASP A 298 -17.94 -9.36 -6.97
CA ASP A 298 -18.72 -10.59 -7.16
C ASP A 298 -18.01 -11.84 -6.64
N VAL A 299 -16.66 -11.87 -6.65
CA VAL A 299 -15.89 -13.08 -6.25
C VAL A 299 -15.28 -12.97 -4.87
N VAL A 300 -15.15 -11.75 -4.31
CA VAL A 300 -14.55 -11.49 -3.00
C VAL A 300 -15.59 -11.61 -1.90
N ASP A 301 -15.37 -12.53 -0.96
CA ASP A 301 -16.14 -12.57 0.28
C ASP A 301 -15.47 -11.73 1.35
N LYS A 302 -16.06 -10.58 1.69
CA LYS A 302 -15.53 -9.60 2.66
C LYS A 302 -15.34 -10.14 4.08
N LYS A 303 -15.81 -11.35 4.37
CA LYS A 303 -15.76 -11.98 5.71
C LYS A 303 -14.66 -13.02 5.84
N LYS A 304 -13.95 -13.35 4.75
CA LYS A 304 -12.94 -14.41 4.73
C LYS A 304 -11.54 -13.84 4.50
N ASN A 305 -10.53 -14.54 4.97
CA ASN A 305 -9.16 -14.29 4.53
C ASN A 305 -9.07 -14.61 3.03
N ILE A 306 -8.38 -13.78 2.27
CA ILE A 306 -8.34 -13.85 0.82
C ILE A 306 -6.90 -13.95 0.35
N GLU A 307 -6.62 -14.94 -0.50
CA GLU A 307 -5.40 -15.00 -1.29
C GLU A 307 -5.73 -14.70 -2.75
N ILE A 308 -5.21 -13.60 -3.28
CA ILE A 308 -5.37 -13.23 -4.69
C ILE A 308 -4.12 -13.65 -5.45
N ILE A 309 -4.32 -14.41 -6.51
CA ILE A 309 -3.28 -14.94 -7.38
C ILE A 309 -3.46 -14.31 -8.75
N PHE A 310 -2.42 -13.69 -9.27
CA PHE A 310 -2.44 -13.11 -10.62
C PHE A 310 -1.64 -13.95 -11.59
N ASP A 311 -2.23 -14.19 -12.74
CA ASP A 311 -1.51 -14.56 -13.94
C ASP A 311 -1.51 -13.37 -14.91
N ILE A 312 -0.31 -12.87 -15.22
CA ILE A 312 -0.10 -11.75 -16.14
C ILE A 312 0.53 -12.17 -17.47
N SER A 313 0.47 -13.46 -17.77
CA SER A 313 1.16 -14.04 -18.94
C SER A 313 0.55 -13.60 -20.26
N ASN A 314 -0.76 -13.37 -20.29
CA ASN A 314 -1.52 -13.06 -21.48
C ASN A 314 -2.28 -11.74 -21.36
N GLY A 315 -2.85 -11.27 -22.45
CA GLY A 315 -3.69 -10.08 -22.47
C GLY A 315 -2.95 -8.78 -22.84
N PHE A 316 -3.60 -7.64 -22.61
CA PHE A 316 -3.03 -6.33 -22.93
C PHE A 316 -1.97 -5.92 -21.91
N ARG A 317 -0.91 -5.29 -22.39
CA ARG A 317 0.24 -4.87 -21.55
C ARG A 317 -0.13 -3.85 -20.47
N SER A 318 -1.20 -3.08 -20.65
CA SER A 318 -1.74 -2.14 -19.65
C SER A 318 -2.44 -2.82 -18.49
N MET A 319 -3.06 -3.98 -18.71
CA MET A 319 -3.90 -4.66 -17.71
C MET A 319 -3.18 -5.06 -16.42
N PRO A 320 -1.93 -5.58 -16.43
CA PRO A 320 -1.21 -5.85 -15.19
C PRO A 320 -1.09 -4.65 -14.25
N LEU A 321 -0.97 -3.43 -14.81
CA LEU A 321 -0.92 -2.19 -14.03
C LEU A 321 -2.27 -1.94 -13.34
N TYR A 322 -3.37 -2.01 -14.08
CA TYR A 322 -4.71 -1.88 -13.51
C TYR A 322 -4.98 -2.93 -12.43
N ILE A 323 -4.69 -4.19 -12.72
CA ILE A 323 -4.90 -5.31 -11.79
C ILE A 323 -4.12 -5.07 -10.49
N THR A 324 -2.86 -4.65 -10.57
CA THR A 324 -2.04 -4.36 -9.38
C THR A 324 -2.66 -3.26 -8.51
N MET A 325 -3.21 -2.21 -9.13
CA MET A 325 -3.93 -1.15 -8.41
C MET A 325 -5.22 -1.65 -7.77
N PHE A 326 -5.98 -2.51 -8.49
CA PHE A 326 -7.25 -3.03 -8.00
C PHE A 326 -7.12 -3.95 -6.81
N VAL A 327 -6.08 -4.77 -6.75
CA VAL A 327 -5.83 -5.60 -5.57
C VAL A 327 -5.59 -4.78 -4.33
N ARG A 328 -4.86 -3.69 -4.47
CA ARG A 328 -4.66 -2.75 -3.37
C ARG A 328 -5.97 -2.13 -2.92
N TYR A 329 -6.79 -1.72 -3.87
CA TYR A 329 -8.12 -1.22 -3.57
C TYR A 329 -8.99 -2.26 -2.86
N ALA A 330 -8.98 -3.52 -3.33
CA ALA A 330 -9.67 -4.62 -2.66
C ALA A 330 -9.16 -4.85 -1.22
N GLY A 331 -7.85 -4.70 -0.99
CA GLY A 331 -7.24 -4.73 0.35
C GLY A 331 -7.75 -3.61 1.25
N MET A 332 -7.96 -2.42 0.71
CA MET A 332 -8.49 -1.28 1.47
C MET A 332 -9.98 -1.44 1.85
N ILE A 333 -10.78 -2.06 0.96
CA ILE A 333 -12.23 -2.28 1.21
C ILE A 333 -12.46 -3.49 2.12
N SER A 334 -11.68 -4.54 1.93
CA SER A 334 -11.75 -5.75 2.75
C SER A 334 -11.09 -5.45 4.10
N ARG A 335 -11.83 -5.63 5.17
CA ARG A 335 -11.26 -5.57 6.53
C ARG A 335 -10.39 -6.78 6.86
N SER A 336 -10.17 -7.66 5.91
CA SER A 336 -9.41 -8.90 6.04
C SER A 336 -8.01 -8.74 5.45
N GLU A 337 -7.04 -9.48 5.98
CA GLU A 337 -5.70 -9.54 5.40
C GLU A 337 -5.76 -10.19 4.01
N ILE A 338 -5.36 -9.46 2.97
CA ILE A 338 -5.26 -9.99 1.62
C ILE A 338 -3.82 -10.37 1.33
N LYS A 339 -3.60 -11.66 1.07
CA LYS A 339 -2.35 -12.16 0.52
C LYS A 339 -2.43 -12.15 -1.00
N TYR A 340 -1.36 -11.77 -1.67
CA TYR A 340 -1.33 -11.79 -3.13
C TYR A 340 0.00 -12.32 -3.66
N SER A 341 -0.11 -13.00 -4.81
CA SER A 341 1.03 -13.52 -5.56
C SER A 341 0.82 -13.29 -7.05
N MET A 342 1.91 -13.09 -7.78
CA MET A 342 1.88 -12.78 -9.21
C MET A 342 2.75 -13.79 -9.98
N TYR A 343 2.20 -14.34 -11.05
CA TYR A 343 2.88 -15.31 -11.89
C TYR A 343 2.95 -14.85 -13.34
N TYR A 344 4.05 -15.20 -13.99
CA TYR A 344 4.30 -14.94 -15.39
C TYR A 344 4.86 -16.18 -16.08
N GLY A 345 4.15 -16.71 -17.06
CA GLY A 345 4.64 -17.73 -17.96
C GLY A 345 5.55 -17.11 -19.01
N MET A 346 6.85 -17.16 -18.77
CA MET A 346 7.85 -16.46 -19.57
C MET A 346 8.16 -17.23 -20.87
N PHE A 347 7.23 -17.18 -21.83
CA PHE A 347 7.33 -17.92 -23.09
C PHE A 347 8.56 -17.49 -23.91
N GLU A 348 8.98 -16.24 -23.81
CA GLU A 348 10.15 -15.69 -24.48
C GLU A 348 11.47 -16.34 -23.98
N ALA A 349 11.48 -16.83 -22.74
CA ALA A 349 12.62 -17.55 -22.16
C ALA A 349 12.54 -19.07 -22.33
N ARG A 350 11.66 -19.55 -23.22
CA ARG A 350 11.47 -20.97 -23.51
C ARG A 350 12.78 -21.61 -23.99
N LYS A 351 13.08 -22.78 -23.44
CA LYS A 351 14.20 -23.64 -23.86
C LYS A 351 13.64 -25.00 -24.31
N GLY A 352 13.72 -25.28 -25.61
CA GLY A 352 13.06 -26.47 -26.17
C GLY A 352 11.55 -26.41 -25.91
N SER A 353 11.01 -27.43 -25.26
CA SER A 353 9.59 -27.52 -24.88
C SER A 353 9.28 -26.91 -23.49
N SER A 354 10.26 -26.41 -22.76
CA SER A 354 10.10 -25.97 -21.38
C SER A 354 10.03 -24.44 -21.25
N THR A 355 8.99 -23.94 -20.61
CA THR A 355 8.75 -22.50 -20.34
C THR A 355 8.80 -22.25 -18.82
N PRO A 356 9.60 -21.33 -18.33
CA PRO A 356 9.61 -20.99 -16.92
C PRO A 356 8.29 -20.35 -16.47
N LEU A 357 7.72 -20.81 -15.35
CA LEU A 357 6.66 -20.11 -14.63
C LEU A 357 7.29 -19.31 -13.47
N VAL A 358 7.45 -18.02 -13.69
CA VAL A 358 8.15 -17.11 -12.78
C VAL A 358 7.16 -16.53 -11.76
N ASN A 359 7.57 -16.52 -10.50
CA ASN A 359 6.83 -15.79 -9.45
C ASN A 359 7.39 -14.36 -9.35
N LEU A 360 6.56 -13.38 -9.64
CA LEU A 360 6.88 -11.95 -9.61
C LEU A 360 6.42 -11.27 -8.31
N SER A 361 6.13 -12.01 -7.25
CA SER A 361 5.69 -11.44 -5.96
C SER A 361 6.69 -10.44 -5.38
N THR A 362 7.98 -10.53 -5.75
CA THR A 362 9.00 -9.54 -5.42
C THR A 362 8.68 -8.12 -5.90
N VAL A 363 8.03 -7.97 -7.06
CA VAL A 363 7.59 -6.66 -7.58
C VAL A 363 6.53 -6.05 -6.68
N SER A 364 5.64 -6.89 -6.21
CA SER A 364 4.57 -6.58 -5.29
C SER A 364 5.13 -6.19 -3.91
N GLU A 365 6.06 -6.97 -3.39
CA GLU A 365 6.77 -6.67 -2.14
C GLU A 365 7.50 -5.33 -2.22
N LEU A 366 8.18 -5.04 -3.34
CA LEU A 366 8.83 -3.75 -3.57
C LEU A 366 7.83 -2.60 -3.46
N THR A 367 6.65 -2.75 -4.04
CA THR A 367 5.61 -1.72 -3.99
C THR A 367 5.07 -1.53 -2.56
N ASP A 368 4.96 -2.61 -1.78
CA ASP A 368 4.57 -2.51 -0.35
C ASP A 368 5.62 -1.76 0.45
N TRP A 369 6.91 -2.03 0.22
CA TRP A 369 8.00 -1.28 0.83
C TRP A 369 7.95 0.20 0.48
N VAL A 370 7.76 0.54 -0.81
CA VAL A 370 7.63 1.94 -1.27
C VAL A 370 6.47 2.64 -0.56
N ASN A 371 5.32 1.98 -0.44
CA ASN A 371 4.17 2.55 0.26
C ASN A 371 4.43 2.71 1.75
N ALA A 372 5.01 1.70 2.40
CA ALA A 372 5.34 1.75 3.81
C ALA A 372 6.32 2.90 4.14
N ILE A 373 7.31 3.12 3.28
CA ILE A 373 8.22 4.26 3.40
C ILE A 373 7.48 5.57 3.17
N SER A 374 6.63 5.67 2.14
CA SER A 374 5.85 6.87 1.86
C SER A 374 4.90 7.21 3.01
N GLU A 375 4.22 6.21 3.60
CA GLU A 375 3.37 6.37 4.78
C GLU A 375 4.19 6.87 5.98
N PHE A 376 5.35 6.28 6.20
CA PHE A 376 6.25 6.71 7.27
C PHE A 376 6.73 8.15 7.08
N GLN A 377 7.13 8.52 5.86
CA GLN A 377 7.56 9.88 5.54
C GLN A 377 6.44 10.90 5.69
N SER A 378 5.24 10.55 5.27
CA SER A 378 4.08 11.47 5.26
C SER A 378 3.38 11.57 6.62
N LEU A 379 3.28 10.46 7.35
CA LEU A 379 2.48 10.37 8.58
C LEU A 379 3.31 10.02 9.83
N GLY A 380 4.53 9.51 9.65
CA GLY A 380 5.35 8.96 10.73
C GLY A 380 4.95 7.55 11.16
N SER A 381 3.94 6.93 10.52
CA SER A 381 3.45 5.59 10.85
C SER A 381 4.45 4.52 10.41
N VAL A 382 4.82 3.63 11.32
CA VAL A 382 5.73 2.49 11.05
C VAL A 382 4.98 1.21 10.74
N LYS A 383 3.65 1.23 10.76
CA LYS A 383 2.83 0.02 10.63
C LYS A 383 3.17 -0.76 9.37
N GLY A 384 3.17 -0.11 8.22
CA GLY A 384 3.54 -0.72 6.94
C GLY A 384 4.97 -1.28 6.92
N LEU A 385 5.94 -0.57 7.53
CA LEU A 385 7.33 -1.05 7.66
C LEU A 385 7.43 -2.32 8.51
N CYS A 386 6.72 -2.36 9.63
CA CYS A 386 6.69 -3.53 10.50
C CYS A 386 6.00 -4.73 9.82
N GLU A 387 4.95 -4.50 9.04
CA GLU A 387 4.31 -5.55 8.22
C GLU A 387 5.27 -6.10 7.16
N CYS A 388 6.02 -5.25 6.45
CA CYS A 388 7.05 -5.67 5.51
C CYS A 388 8.14 -6.50 6.19
N LEU A 389 8.65 -6.07 7.33
CA LEU A 389 9.66 -6.79 8.11
C LEU A 389 9.13 -8.11 8.69
N ASN A 390 7.88 -8.18 9.13
CA ASN A 390 7.25 -9.42 9.60
C ASN A 390 7.16 -10.47 8.47
N ARG A 391 6.94 -10.05 7.22
CA ARG A 391 7.04 -10.95 6.06
C ARG A 391 8.46 -11.49 5.88
N GLU A 392 9.49 -10.67 6.09
CA GLU A 392 10.88 -11.12 6.06
C GLU A 392 11.17 -12.13 7.19
N VAL A 393 10.61 -11.95 8.41
CA VAL A 393 10.66 -12.95 9.48
C VAL A 393 10.08 -14.28 9.03
N GLY A 394 8.93 -14.24 8.34
CA GLY A 394 8.26 -15.46 7.83
C GLY A 394 9.06 -16.22 6.75
N LYS A 395 10.00 -15.57 6.08
CA LYS A 395 10.90 -16.19 5.09
C LYS A 395 12.07 -16.93 5.71
N GLN A 396 12.38 -16.67 6.99
CA GLN A 396 13.52 -17.27 7.69
C GLN A 396 13.11 -18.54 8.44
N SER A 397 13.86 -19.61 8.26
CA SER A 397 13.71 -20.85 9.03
C SER A 397 14.54 -20.86 10.32
N ASP A 398 15.60 -20.04 10.39
CA ASP A 398 16.49 -19.93 11.54
C ASP A 398 15.92 -18.95 12.58
N GLN A 399 15.79 -19.40 13.83
CA GLN A 399 15.27 -18.59 14.93
C GLN A 399 16.15 -17.39 15.28
N GLU A 400 17.48 -17.51 15.14
CA GLU A 400 18.40 -16.42 15.45
C GLU A 400 18.28 -15.30 14.40
N MET A 401 18.16 -15.67 13.12
CA MET A 401 17.87 -14.73 12.06
C MET A 401 16.53 -14.02 12.27
N GLN A 402 15.49 -14.76 12.69
CA GLN A 402 14.20 -14.17 13.04
C GLN A 402 14.31 -13.15 14.18
N LYS A 403 15.12 -13.44 15.21
CA LYS A 403 15.32 -12.53 16.36
C LYS A 403 15.96 -11.21 15.93
N GLN A 404 16.93 -11.26 15.00
CA GLN A 404 17.59 -10.05 14.48
C GLN A 404 16.58 -9.13 13.80
N ILE A 405 15.71 -9.68 12.94
CA ILE A 405 14.67 -8.88 12.26
C ILE A 405 13.67 -8.34 13.29
N LYS A 406 13.22 -9.17 14.23
CA LYS A 406 12.29 -8.76 15.32
C LYS A 406 12.89 -7.66 16.20
N TYR A 407 14.20 -7.62 16.36
CA TYR A 407 14.86 -6.52 17.07
C TYR A 407 14.68 -5.20 16.33
N VAL A 408 14.86 -5.18 15.01
CA VAL A 408 14.62 -3.98 14.18
C VAL A 408 13.16 -3.55 14.23
N ILE A 409 12.22 -4.49 14.17
CA ILE A 409 10.78 -4.20 14.31
C ILE A 409 10.50 -3.47 15.64
N ARG A 410 11.03 -3.98 16.75
CA ARG A 410 10.86 -3.34 18.07
C ARG A 410 11.41 -1.92 18.12
N GLN A 411 12.52 -1.65 17.42
CA GLN A 411 13.06 -0.29 17.34
C GLN A 411 12.08 0.66 16.60
N PHE A 412 11.48 0.20 15.51
CA PHE A 412 10.47 0.97 14.80
C PHE A 412 9.19 1.17 15.64
N GLU A 413 8.72 0.14 16.32
CA GLU A 413 7.55 0.23 17.22
C GLU A 413 7.78 1.21 18.39
N GLN A 414 8.97 1.21 18.97
CA GLN A 414 9.35 2.17 20.02
C GLN A 414 9.40 3.60 19.47
N PHE A 415 9.93 3.78 18.26
CA PHE A 415 9.91 5.07 17.59
C PHE A 415 8.48 5.55 17.32
N ASP A 416 7.60 4.67 16.80
CA ASP A 416 6.20 5.00 16.51
C ASP A 416 5.44 5.44 17.77
N CYS A 417 5.62 4.69 18.85
CA CYS A 417 5.05 5.07 20.14
C CYS A 417 5.54 6.45 20.58
N ALA A 418 6.85 6.70 20.52
CA ALA A 418 7.43 7.99 20.88
C ALA A 418 6.96 9.13 19.96
N TRP A 419 6.78 8.85 18.67
CA TRP A 419 6.28 9.79 17.66
C TRP A 419 4.84 10.20 17.93
N ASN A 420 3.99 9.24 18.27
CA ASN A 420 2.57 9.48 18.53
C ASN A 420 2.31 10.21 19.85
N VAL A 421 3.15 9.97 20.89
CA VAL A 421 3.04 10.66 22.18
C VAL A 421 3.98 11.86 22.33
N ASN A 422 4.72 12.22 21.28
CA ASN A 422 5.68 13.32 21.24
C ASN A 422 6.74 13.25 22.37
N ASN A 423 7.23 12.05 22.68
CA ASN A 423 8.24 11.85 23.73
C ASN A 423 9.64 12.09 23.18
N LEU A 424 10.20 13.26 23.44
CA LEU A 424 11.48 13.72 22.87
C LEU A 424 12.65 12.79 23.16
N TYR A 425 12.73 12.22 24.36
CA TYR A 425 13.83 11.32 24.76
C TYR A 425 13.86 10.05 23.91
N TYR A 426 12.72 9.40 23.76
CA TYR A 426 12.62 8.18 22.94
C TYR A 426 12.66 8.51 21.44
N LEU A 427 12.20 9.69 21.01
CA LEU A 427 12.37 10.16 19.63
C LEU A 427 13.84 10.33 19.27
N GLU A 428 14.63 10.98 20.12
CA GLU A 428 16.09 11.12 19.89
C GLU A 428 16.75 9.75 19.76
N THR A 429 16.42 8.82 20.68
CA THR A 429 16.95 7.46 20.64
C THR A 429 16.55 6.73 19.35
N GLY A 430 15.28 6.79 18.97
CA GLY A 430 14.78 6.14 17.75
C GLY A 430 15.37 6.74 16.48
N ILE A 431 15.46 8.07 16.39
CA ILE A 431 16.12 8.75 15.27
C ILE A 431 17.57 8.28 15.12
N LYS A 432 18.30 8.20 16.23
CA LYS A 432 19.67 7.69 16.23
C LYS A 432 19.73 6.24 15.75
N GLN A 433 18.88 5.37 16.27
CA GLN A 433 18.83 3.95 15.88
C GLN A 433 18.52 3.79 14.39
N ILE A 434 17.54 4.51 13.87
CA ILE A 434 17.19 4.46 12.43
C ILE A 434 18.34 5.03 11.58
N SER A 435 18.93 6.16 11.97
CA SER A 435 20.01 6.82 11.23
C SER A 435 21.30 6.00 11.19
N THR A 436 21.50 5.07 12.13
CA THR A 436 22.68 4.21 12.22
C THR A 436 22.39 2.74 11.93
N LEU A 437 21.21 2.43 11.38
CA LEU A 437 20.78 1.05 11.10
C LEU A 437 21.76 0.40 10.09
N ASP A 438 22.46 -0.64 10.53
CA ASP A 438 23.29 -1.45 9.65
C ASP A 438 22.46 -2.62 9.10
N THR A 439 22.32 -2.63 7.78
CA THR A 439 21.56 -3.66 7.05
C THR A 439 22.45 -4.73 6.42
N LYS A 440 23.80 -4.59 6.52
CA LYS A 440 24.75 -5.46 5.80
C LYS A 440 24.55 -6.93 6.17
N ASP A 441 24.53 -7.20 7.47
CA ASP A 441 24.41 -8.56 8.00
C ASP A 441 22.97 -8.91 8.41
N LEU A 442 22.00 -8.02 8.15
CA LEU A 442 20.60 -8.27 8.46
C LEU A 442 20.04 -9.36 7.51
N PRO A 443 19.45 -10.44 8.04
CA PRO A 443 18.98 -11.56 7.23
C PRO A 443 17.62 -11.28 6.56
N VAL A 444 17.60 -10.29 5.70
CA VAL A 444 16.41 -9.87 4.91
C VAL A 444 16.74 -9.87 3.42
N SER A 445 15.71 -9.81 2.58
CA SER A 445 15.88 -9.74 1.13
C SER A 445 16.66 -8.51 0.70
N GLU A 446 17.31 -8.57 -0.47
CA GLU A 446 18.05 -7.41 -1.03
C GLU A 446 17.12 -6.21 -1.26
N THR A 447 15.88 -6.44 -1.61
CA THR A 447 14.86 -5.38 -1.70
C THR A 447 14.66 -4.70 -0.35
N ALA A 448 14.50 -5.46 0.72
CA ALA A 448 14.36 -4.92 2.07
C ALA A 448 15.60 -4.12 2.51
N LYS A 449 16.81 -4.63 2.22
CA LYS A 449 18.06 -3.91 2.49
C LYS A 449 18.12 -2.58 1.75
N LEU A 450 17.79 -2.57 0.45
CA LEU A 450 17.75 -1.35 -0.36
C LEU A 450 16.81 -0.31 0.24
N MET A 451 15.61 -0.72 0.62
CA MET A 451 14.59 0.15 1.17
C MET A 451 14.95 0.69 2.56
N LEU A 452 15.47 -0.16 3.44
CA LEU A 452 15.94 0.25 4.76
C LEU A 452 17.16 1.18 4.69
N ASN A 453 18.08 0.94 3.75
CA ASN A 453 19.21 1.83 3.52
C ASN A 453 18.76 3.21 3.02
N SER A 454 17.82 3.26 2.09
CA SER A 454 17.24 4.51 1.60
C SER A 454 16.58 5.31 2.74
N LEU A 455 15.83 4.63 3.61
CA LEU A 455 15.22 5.23 4.79
C LEU A 455 16.28 5.75 5.78
N ARG A 456 17.30 4.94 6.10
CA ARG A 456 18.42 5.34 6.96
C ARG A 456 19.13 6.58 6.44
N ASP A 457 19.45 6.60 5.15
CA ASP A 457 20.19 7.69 4.53
C ASP A 457 19.39 9.00 4.53
N GLU A 458 18.08 8.92 4.31
CA GLU A 458 17.20 10.07 4.43
C GLU A 458 17.11 10.58 5.87
N PHE A 459 16.92 9.68 6.84
CA PHE A 459 16.91 10.04 8.26
C PHE A 459 18.24 10.66 8.70
N SER A 460 19.36 10.08 8.28
CA SER A 460 20.69 10.62 8.56
C SER A 460 20.88 12.02 7.97
N ARG A 461 20.36 12.26 6.78
CA ARG A 461 20.40 13.59 6.13
C ARG A 461 19.49 14.60 6.84
N ARG A 462 18.24 14.19 7.15
CA ARG A 462 17.20 15.05 7.73
C ARG A 462 17.51 15.44 9.16
N PHE A 463 18.04 14.50 9.95
CA PHE A 463 18.36 14.69 11.37
C PHE A 463 19.88 14.74 11.66
N LYS A 464 20.70 15.21 10.70
CA LYS A 464 22.14 15.34 10.89
C LYS A 464 22.42 16.28 12.05
N LYS A 465 23.04 15.73 13.12
CA LYS A 465 23.33 16.45 14.37
C LYS A 465 24.29 17.63 14.12
N LYS A 466 23.96 18.80 14.71
CA LYS A 466 24.91 19.93 14.83
C LYS A 466 25.56 19.88 16.21
N GLU A 467 26.88 19.86 16.26
CA GLU A 467 27.65 19.60 17.49
C GLU A 467 27.34 20.57 18.66
N LYS A 468 26.88 21.77 18.38
CA LYS A 468 26.77 22.83 19.38
C LYS A 468 25.41 22.90 20.07
N TYR A 469 24.32 22.45 19.41
CA TYR A 469 22.93 22.59 19.90
C TYR A 469 22.20 21.28 19.68
N ASN A 470 22.06 20.47 20.76
CA ASN A 470 21.55 19.11 20.61
C ASN A 470 20.01 19.04 20.57
N TYR A 471 19.37 19.64 21.58
CA TYR A 471 17.93 19.46 21.76
C TYR A 471 17.10 20.53 21.06
N SER A 472 17.53 21.79 21.08
CA SER A 472 16.82 22.84 20.36
C SER A 472 16.78 22.56 18.88
N TRP A 473 17.91 22.17 18.29
CA TRP A 473 18.00 21.84 16.88
C TRP A 473 17.07 20.65 16.52
N LEU A 474 17.04 19.60 17.34
CA LEU A 474 16.16 18.46 17.13
C LEU A 474 14.68 18.88 17.14
N LEU A 475 14.27 19.71 18.13
CA LEU A 475 12.90 20.19 18.23
C LEU A 475 12.50 21.07 17.05
N ILE A 476 13.39 21.93 16.57
CA ILE A 476 13.13 22.74 15.37
C ILE A 476 12.99 21.85 14.14
N ARG A 477 13.87 20.87 13.96
CA ARG A 477 13.76 19.90 12.86
C ARG A 477 12.47 19.06 12.93
N LEU A 478 12.07 18.63 14.11
CA LEU A 478 10.79 17.97 14.30
C LEU A 478 9.62 18.88 13.93
N SER A 479 9.69 20.19 14.31
CA SER A 479 8.67 21.15 13.90
C SER A 479 8.55 21.27 12.38
N GLU A 480 9.67 21.29 11.66
CA GLU A 480 9.68 21.34 10.20
C GLU A 480 9.06 20.06 9.60
N VAL A 481 9.46 18.90 10.08
CA VAL A 481 8.89 17.61 9.62
C VAL A 481 7.38 17.54 9.86
N PHE A 482 6.91 17.98 11.04
CA PHE A 482 5.48 18.02 11.33
C PHE A 482 4.73 19.05 10.48
N THR A 483 5.39 20.17 10.12
CA THR A 483 4.83 21.15 9.18
C THR A 483 4.66 20.55 7.78
N GLU A 484 5.70 19.87 7.26
CA GLU A 484 5.66 19.16 5.98
C GLU A 484 4.57 18.08 5.95
N GLN A 485 4.27 17.47 7.09
CA GLN A 485 3.22 16.44 7.24
C GLN A 485 1.81 17.03 7.45
N GLY A 486 1.64 18.35 7.49
CA GLY A 486 0.36 19.01 7.80
C GLY A 486 -0.08 18.87 9.27
N ARG A 487 0.80 18.38 10.16
CA ARG A 487 0.54 18.23 11.60
C ARG A 487 0.83 19.52 12.36
N TYR A 488 0.13 20.58 12.00
CA TYR A 488 0.44 21.96 12.41
C TYR A 488 0.41 22.17 13.91
N GLY A 489 -0.50 21.54 14.63
CA GLY A 489 -0.58 21.65 16.08
C GLY A 489 0.67 21.13 16.77
N VAL A 490 1.10 19.93 16.41
CA VAL A 490 2.34 19.33 16.95
C VAL A 490 3.57 20.12 16.50
N ALA A 491 3.57 20.62 15.26
CA ALA A 491 4.63 21.50 14.75
C ALA A 491 4.77 22.77 15.58
N ALA A 492 3.64 23.38 15.96
CA ALA A 492 3.61 24.56 16.81
C ALA A 492 4.14 24.30 18.22
N VAL A 493 3.80 23.15 18.81
CA VAL A 493 4.34 22.72 20.11
C VAL A 493 5.84 22.51 20.02
N ALA A 494 6.31 21.76 19.01
CA ALA A 494 7.72 21.49 18.81
C ALA A 494 8.54 22.79 18.59
N LEU A 495 7.99 23.74 17.82
CA LEU A 495 8.61 25.05 17.61
C LEU A 495 8.75 25.84 18.89
N GLN A 496 7.69 25.93 19.70
CA GLN A 496 7.73 26.67 20.96
C GLN A 496 8.70 26.05 21.96
N GLU A 497 8.65 24.74 22.11
CA GLU A 497 9.56 24.00 22.97
C GLU A 497 11.01 24.08 22.45
N GLY A 498 11.19 24.04 21.14
CA GLY A 498 12.48 24.23 20.48
C GLY A 498 13.06 25.61 20.73
N PHE A 499 12.25 26.65 20.61
CA PHE A 499 12.66 28.02 20.89
C PHE A 499 13.08 28.21 22.34
N VAL A 500 12.26 27.75 23.30
CA VAL A 500 12.61 27.83 24.75
C VAL A 500 13.92 27.11 25.01
N THR A 501 14.08 25.91 24.47
CA THR A 501 15.32 25.12 24.62
C THR A 501 16.51 25.87 24.01
N TYR A 502 16.33 26.47 22.84
CA TYR A 502 17.34 27.23 22.15
C TYR A 502 17.82 28.42 22.99
N ILE A 503 16.90 29.19 23.56
CA ILE A 503 17.23 30.32 24.48
C ILE A 503 18.01 29.80 25.69
N MET A 504 17.59 28.66 26.27
CA MET A 504 18.29 28.07 27.41
C MET A 504 19.70 27.60 27.03
N GLU A 505 19.88 26.97 25.91
CA GLU A 505 21.19 26.42 25.46
C GLU A 505 22.15 27.54 25.08
N ARG A 506 21.67 28.58 24.38
CA ARG A 506 22.55 29.64 23.81
C ARG A 506 22.77 30.80 24.74
N TYR A 507 21.71 31.38 25.29
CA TYR A 507 21.78 32.66 25.97
C TYR A 507 21.77 32.55 27.51
N LEU A 508 21.08 31.57 28.05
CA LEU A 508 20.85 31.46 29.49
C LEU A 508 21.75 30.45 30.20
N LYS A 509 22.42 29.55 29.46
CA LYS A 509 23.22 28.47 30.08
C LYS A 509 24.19 28.96 31.13
N LYS A 510 25.03 29.93 30.80
CA LYS A 510 26.01 30.50 31.74
C LYS A 510 25.34 31.13 32.96
N LYS A 511 24.30 31.94 32.76
CA LYS A 511 23.57 32.67 33.81
C LYS A 511 22.87 31.68 34.75
N ILE A 512 22.17 30.68 34.21
CA ILE A 512 21.48 29.68 35.01
C ILE A 512 22.45 28.80 35.81
N LEU A 513 23.57 28.37 35.19
CA LEU A 513 24.60 27.63 35.89
C LEU A 513 25.18 28.38 37.08
N GLN A 514 25.44 29.68 36.92
CA GLN A 514 25.95 30.53 38.00
C GLN A 514 24.90 30.71 39.11
N GLN A 515 23.67 31.04 38.75
CA GLN A 515 22.59 31.28 39.70
C GLN A 515 22.21 30.03 40.51
N LEU A 516 22.21 28.84 39.86
CA LEU A 516 21.88 27.56 40.50
C LEU A 516 23.08 26.82 41.09
N ARG A 517 24.31 27.30 40.86
CA ARG A 517 25.57 26.63 41.23
C ARG A 517 25.63 25.19 40.68
N LEU A 518 25.17 24.96 39.46
CA LEU A 518 25.18 23.66 38.82
C LEU A 518 26.44 23.44 38.00
N SER A 519 26.89 22.20 37.86
CA SER A 519 27.89 21.82 36.86
C SER A 519 27.27 21.72 35.47
N SER A 520 28.07 21.89 34.42
CA SER A 520 27.62 21.74 33.04
C SER A 520 26.97 20.39 32.73
N GLU A 521 27.44 19.31 33.37
CA GLU A 521 26.91 17.95 33.23
C GLU A 521 25.47 17.79 33.77
N LYS A 522 25.16 18.54 34.85
CA LYS A 522 23.80 18.51 35.44
C LYS A 522 22.83 19.42 34.73
N TYR A 523 23.31 20.36 33.89
CA TYR A 523 22.45 21.37 33.25
C TYR A 523 21.34 20.77 32.41
N GLU A 524 21.68 19.76 31.66
CA GLU A 524 20.74 19.10 30.76
C GLU A 524 19.54 18.51 31.52
N LYS A 525 19.82 17.65 32.49
CA LYS A 525 18.79 17.01 33.32
C LYS A 525 18.03 18.00 34.20
N GLU A 526 18.74 18.90 34.82
CA GLU A 526 18.21 19.81 35.83
C GLU A 526 17.51 21.05 35.23
N CYS A 527 17.85 21.41 33.99
CA CYS A 527 17.33 22.61 33.34
C CYS A 527 16.61 22.32 32.02
N ILE A 528 17.29 21.70 31.05
CA ILE A 528 16.71 21.47 29.71
C ILE A 528 15.51 20.50 29.79
N HIS A 529 15.62 19.43 30.57
CA HIS A 529 14.53 18.46 30.75
C HIS A 529 13.58 18.80 31.91
N ASN A 530 13.79 19.94 32.58
CA ASN A 530 12.96 20.35 33.69
C ASN A 530 11.81 21.26 33.21
N TYR A 531 10.58 20.74 33.23
CA TYR A 531 9.38 21.45 32.79
C TYR A 531 9.21 22.82 33.45
N TYR A 532 9.43 22.94 34.77
CA TYR A 532 9.23 24.18 35.50
C TYR A 532 10.22 25.24 35.08
N ARG A 533 11.49 24.90 34.92
CA ARG A 533 12.53 25.86 34.51
C ARG A 533 12.29 26.32 33.08
N ARG A 534 11.86 25.41 32.20
CA ARG A 534 11.44 25.79 30.84
C ARG A 534 10.26 26.74 30.87
N THR A 535 9.25 26.46 31.68
CA THR A 535 8.07 27.31 31.83
C THR A 535 8.44 28.71 32.36
N LEU A 536 9.40 28.85 33.27
CA LEU A 536 9.90 30.14 33.75
C LEU A 536 10.55 30.93 32.60
N VAL A 537 11.40 30.31 31.82
CA VAL A 537 12.03 30.98 30.65
C VAL A 537 10.99 31.40 29.63
N LYS A 538 10.02 30.56 29.33
CA LYS A 538 8.90 30.88 28.43
C LYS A 538 8.10 32.09 28.94
N ASN A 539 7.76 32.07 30.21
CA ASN A 539 7.00 33.15 30.84
C ASN A 539 7.79 34.50 30.86
N TYR A 540 9.11 34.41 31.08
CA TYR A 540 9.96 35.61 30.99
C TYR A 540 9.98 36.19 29.58
N TRP A 541 10.16 35.36 28.57
CA TRP A 541 10.07 35.74 27.16
C TRP A 541 8.76 36.49 26.86
N GLU A 542 7.63 35.85 27.19
CA GLU A 542 6.31 36.37 26.92
C GLU A 542 6.06 37.71 27.66
N MET A 543 6.55 37.84 28.88
CA MET A 543 6.48 39.09 29.67
C MET A 543 7.31 40.21 29.03
N LYS A 544 8.56 39.92 28.70
CA LYS A 544 9.48 40.91 28.10
C LYS A 544 8.95 41.39 26.75
N MET A 545 8.57 40.50 25.87
CA MET A 545 8.03 40.86 24.56
C MET A 545 6.67 41.57 24.65
N GLY A 546 5.82 41.21 25.60
CA GLY A 546 4.55 41.89 25.86
C GLY A 546 4.73 43.34 26.36
N THR A 547 5.80 43.64 27.09
CA THR A 547 6.16 44.99 27.57
C THR A 547 7.01 45.76 26.57
N TYR A 548 7.74 45.10 25.71
CA TYR A 548 8.68 45.66 24.72
C TYR A 548 8.02 46.32 23.52
N LYS A 549 6.72 46.42 23.46
CA LYS A 549 5.85 46.79 22.32
C LYS A 549 6.25 48.00 21.48
N LYS A 550 7.40 48.68 21.72
CA LYS A 550 7.78 49.87 20.94
C LYS A 550 9.27 50.18 20.78
N LYS A 551 10.22 49.33 21.15
CA LYS A 551 11.65 49.72 21.14
C LYS A 551 12.64 48.68 20.56
N CYS A 552 12.23 47.61 19.98
CA CYS A 552 13.19 46.75 19.28
C CYS A 552 13.49 47.33 17.90
N GLU A 553 14.72 47.76 17.67
CA GLU A 553 15.25 48.15 16.36
C GLU A 553 15.44 46.95 15.42
N LEU A 554 15.05 45.74 15.87
CA LEU A 554 15.26 44.47 15.15
C LEU A 554 13.92 43.98 14.59
N GLU A 555 13.61 44.37 13.38
CA GLU A 555 12.41 43.98 12.61
C GLU A 555 12.16 42.46 12.60
N GLU A 556 13.22 41.63 12.58
CA GLU A 556 13.09 40.17 12.54
C GLU A 556 12.63 39.56 13.88
N ILE A 557 12.98 40.16 15.02
CA ILE A 557 12.50 39.73 16.35
C ILE A 557 11.02 40.08 16.51
N ASP A 558 10.61 41.23 16.05
CA ASP A 558 9.20 41.63 16.08
C ASP A 558 8.38 40.72 15.18
N LYS A 559 8.86 40.40 13.99
CA LYS A 559 8.23 39.44 13.09
C LYS A 559 8.17 38.03 13.71
N PHE A 560 9.24 37.59 14.38
CA PHE A 560 9.23 36.34 15.12
C PHE A 560 8.18 36.32 16.22
N TRP A 561 8.09 37.41 17.00
CA TRP A 561 7.12 37.54 18.07
C TRP A 561 5.67 37.52 17.58
N GLU A 562 5.37 38.23 16.50
CA GLU A 562 4.05 38.18 15.86
C GLU A 562 3.66 36.80 15.41
N ASN A 563 4.56 36.11 14.71
CA ASN A 563 4.34 34.73 14.30
C ASN A 563 4.17 33.78 15.50
N TYR A 564 5.02 33.91 16.53
CA TYR A 564 4.96 33.15 17.77
C TYR A 564 3.61 33.31 18.48
N LEU A 565 3.12 34.55 18.61
CA LEU A 565 1.81 34.82 19.21
C LEU A 565 0.65 34.25 18.38
N THR A 566 0.72 34.41 17.08
CA THR A 566 -0.30 33.91 16.16
C THR A 566 -0.36 32.37 16.21
N ILE A 567 0.78 31.70 16.12
CA ILE A 567 0.91 30.26 16.26
C ILE A 567 0.38 29.81 17.64
N LYS A 568 0.76 30.50 18.70
CA LYS A 568 0.32 30.17 20.06
C LYS A 568 -1.21 30.25 20.19
N ARG A 569 -1.81 31.33 19.69
CA ARG A 569 -3.25 31.61 19.86
C ARG A 569 -4.11 30.73 18.95
N LYS A 570 -3.77 30.69 17.65
CA LYS A 570 -4.61 30.09 16.63
C LYS A 570 -4.38 28.58 16.44
N ILE A 571 -3.23 28.07 16.87
CA ILE A 571 -2.86 26.67 16.64
C ILE A 571 -2.63 25.94 17.98
N ARG A 572 -1.59 26.30 18.71
CA ARG A 572 -1.14 25.56 19.90
C ARG A 572 -2.17 25.50 21.01
N ASN A 573 -2.85 26.60 21.31
CA ASN A 573 -3.86 26.63 22.37
C ASN A 573 -5.12 25.85 21.98
N VAL A 574 -5.49 25.86 20.71
CA VAL A 574 -6.61 25.08 20.18
C VAL A 574 -6.33 23.58 20.34
N GLU A 575 -5.15 23.13 19.91
CA GLU A 575 -4.76 21.73 20.04
C GLU A 575 -4.69 21.26 21.49
N SER A 576 -4.09 22.10 22.37
CA SER A 576 -3.88 21.72 23.78
C SER A 576 -5.16 21.61 24.60
N HIS A 577 -6.23 22.27 24.17
CA HIS A 577 -7.46 22.36 24.94
C HIS A 577 -8.67 21.69 24.27
N ILE A 578 -8.57 21.27 23.01
CA ILE A 578 -9.68 20.71 22.20
C ILE A 578 -10.92 21.62 22.37
N VAL A 579 -10.74 22.92 22.15
CA VAL A 579 -11.79 23.92 22.42
C VAL A 579 -12.62 24.12 21.15
N TYR A 580 -13.94 24.15 21.32
CA TYR A 580 -14.83 24.59 20.25
C TYR A 580 -14.64 26.12 20.07
N ILE A 581 -14.10 26.52 18.91
CA ILE A 581 -13.89 27.92 18.54
C ILE A 581 -14.76 28.18 17.32
N GLU A 582 -15.60 29.19 17.38
CA GLU A 582 -16.44 29.65 16.26
C GLU A 582 -15.68 30.55 15.27
N GLU A 583 -14.37 30.78 15.48
CA GLU A 583 -13.54 31.55 14.56
C GLU A 583 -13.23 30.73 13.31
N GLU A 584 -13.12 31.40 12.15
CA GLU A 584 -12.65 30.78 10.92
C GLU A 584 -11.26 30.17 11.12
N LEU A 585 -11.12 28.91 10.71
CA LEU A 585 -9.83 28.25 10.70
C LEU A 585 -8.94 28.93 9.65
N PRO A 586 -7.68 29.26 9.98
CA PRO A 586 -6.75 29.77 8.99
C PRO A 586 -6.47 28.73 7.91
N GLU A 587 -6.22 29.16 6.69
CA GLU A 587 -5.84 28.27 5.60
C GLU A 587 -4.49 27.60 5.90
N SER A 588 -4.33 26.35 5.38
CA SER A 588 -3.09 25.58 5.59
C SER A 588 -1.83 26.34 5.14
N GLU A 589 -1.92 27.07 4.03
CA GLU A 589 -0.82 27.89 3.49
C GLU A 589 -0.41 29.03 4.44
N GLU A 590 -1.38 29.65 5.11
CA GLU A 590 -1.09 30.68 6.11
C GLU A 590 -0.39 30.10 7.34
N ILE A 591 -0.88 28.95 7.82
CA ILE A 591 -0.28 28.24 8.96
C ILE A 591 1.18 27.86 8.63
N GLU A 592 1.41 27.29 7.47
CA GLU A 592 2.77 26.95 7.00
C GLU A 592 3.67 28.18 6.91
N LYS A 593 3.15 29.28 6.39
CA LYS A 593 3.90 30.54 6.29
C LYS A 593 4.35 31.06 7.66
N TRP A 594 3.49 31.04 8.67
CA TRP A 594 3.86 31.45 10.03
C TRP A 594 4.90 30.51 10.65
N LEU A 595 4.70 29.21 10.54
CA LEU A 595 5.64 28.20 11.05
C LEU A 595 6.99 28.29 10.37
N LYS A 596 7.03 28.26 9.04
CA LYS A 596 8.27 28.34 8.25
C LYS A 596 9.03 29.66 8.50
N SER A 597 8.30 30.78 8.64
CA SER A 597 8.92 32.06 8.96
C SER A 597 9.59 32.05 10.33
N ALA A 598 8.91 31.53 11.36
CA ALA A 598 9.47 31.43 12.70
C ALA A 598 10.65 30.46 12.78
N GLN A 599 10.54 29.30 12.13
CA GLN A 599 11.61 28.29 12.02
C GLN A 599 12.87 28.89 11.37
N SER A 600 12.70 29.59 10.23
CA SER A 600 13.79 30.23 9.49
C SER A 600 14.55 31.29 10.33
N ILE A 601 13.84 32.04 11.14
CA ILE A 601 14.47 33.05 12.03
C ILE A 601 15.35 32.36 13.07
N ILE A 602 14.87 31.31 13.71
CA ILE A 602 15.67 30.53 14.68
C ILE A 602 16.86 29.85 13.97
N GLU A 603 16.64 29.29 12.78
CA GLU A 603 17.74 28.65 12.02
C GLU A 603 18.83 29.64 11.59
N LYS A 604 18.47 30.83 11.15
CA LYS A 604 19.44 31.88 10.84
C LYS A 604 20.31 32.16 12.03
N ASP A 605 19.73 32.35 13.22
CA ASP A 605 20.48 32.61 14.44
C ASP A 605 21.29 31.39 14.90
N LEU A 606 20.79 30.16 14.72
CA LEU A 606 21.54 28.92 14.97
C LEU A 606 22.78 28.78 14.09
N ASN A 607 22.71 29.24 12.84
CA ASN A 607 23.76 29.06 11.83
C ASN A 607 24.79 30.18 11.75
N SER A 608 24.52 31.34 12.32
CA SER A 608 25.32 32.57 12.14
C SER A 608 26.13 32.92 13.39
N LYS A 609 27.32 33.46 13.17
CA LYS A 609 28.11 34.15 14.21
C LYS A 609 27.61 35.56 14.42
N GLU A 610 26.93 36.14 13.42
CA GLU A 610 26.47 37.53 13.35
C GLU A 610 24.94 37.64 13.16
N GLY A 611 24.19 36.55 13.45
CA GLY A 611 22.73 36.52 13.26
C GLY A 611 21.95 37.34 14.27
N ILE A 612 20.65 37.30 14.09
CA ILE A 612 19.69 37.95 15.00
C ILE A 612 19.98 37.49 16.42
N SER A 613 20.39 38.41 17.29
CA SER A 613 20.71 38.06 18.67
C SER A 613 19.54 38.31 19.57
N PHE A 614 19.01 37.27 20.18
CA PHE A 614 18.06 37.41 21.31
C PHE A 614 18.76 37.81 22.61
N GLU A 615 20.09 38.08 22.58
CA GLU A 615 20.91 38.34 23.76
C GLU A 615 20.45 39.59 24.55
N GLU A 616 20.05 40.61 23.85
CA GLU A 616 19.57 41.86 24.47
C GLU A 616 18.30 41.64 25.30
N ILE A 617 17.36 40.83 24.79
CA ILE A 617 16.10 40.51 25.46
C ILE A 617 16.34 39.76 26.76
N PHE A 618 17.36 38.92 26.79
CA PHE A 618 17.71 38.08 27.94
C PHE A 618 18.90 38.66 28.75
N SER A 619 19.35 39.85 28.44
CA SER A 619 20.47 40.52 29.16
C SER A 619 20.18 40.59 30.66
N ASP A 620 18.99 40.99 31.05
CA ASP A 620 18.54 41.21 32.44
C ASP A 620 17.91 39.94 33.05
N PHE A 621 18.01 38.77 32.41
CA PHE A 621 17.39 37.56 32.96
C PHE A 621 17.98 37.21 34.32
N VAL A 622 17.17 37.35 35.36
CA VAL A 622 17.45 36.88 36.70
C VAL A 622 16.35 35.91 37.12
N LEU A 623 16.72 34.69 37.39
CA LEU A 623 15.78 33.63 37.70
C LEU A 623 14.90 33.97 38.93
N LYS A 624 15.44 34.68 39.91
CA LYS A 624 14.73 35.16 41.09
C LYS A 624 13.56 36.10 40.73
N ASP A 625 13.79 37.06 39.86
CA ASP A 625 12.80 38.08 39.51
C ASP A 625 11.62 37.46 38.74
N VAL A 626 11.90 36.45 37.93
CA VAL A 626 10.86 35.72 37.18
C VAL A 626 9.96 34.91 38.13
N VAL A 627 10.55 34.35 39.14
CA VAL A 627 9.83 33.59 40.18
C VAL A 627 8.95 34.52 41.03
N GLU A 628 9.48 35.67 41.46
CA GLU A 628 8.74 36.65 42.25
C GLU A 628 7.60 37.29 41.47
N SER A 629 7.82 37.67 40.20
CA SER A 629 6.81 38.35 39.40
C SER A 629 5.53 37.51 39.16
N ARG A 630 5.59 36.23 39.31
CA ARG A 630 4.45 35.32 39.08
C ARG A 630 3.90 34.65 40.34
N LYS A 631 4.41 34.96 41.54
CA LYS A 631 3.97 34.39 42.84
C LYS A 631 3.96 32.83 42.84
N PHE A 632 4.81 32.20 42.04
CA PHE A 632 4.81 30.76 41.92
C PHE A 632 5.56 30.04 43.04
N PHE A 633 6.38 30.75 43.81
CA PHE A 633 7.19 30.15 44.87
C PHE A 633 7.21 31.12 46.08
N ARG A 634 6.45 30.82 47.13
CA ARG A 634 6.63 31.42 48.46
C ARG A 634 7.34 30.39 49.31
N GLY A 635 8.55 30.69 49.67
CA GLY A 635 9.31 29.94 50.65
C GLY A 635 10.63 30.66 50.87
N GLU A 636 10.67 31.55 51.83
CA GLU A 636 11.88 32.16 52.33
C GLU A 636 12.31 31.43 53.58
N GLU A 637 13.38 30.65 53.50
CA GLU A 637 14.15 30.25 54.65
C GLU A 637 15.57 30.76 54.50
N ASN A 638 15.95 31.68 55.36
CA ASN A 638 17.30 32.19 55.56
C ASN A 638 17.94 32.92 54.34
N GLY A 639 17.20 33.74 53.61
CA GLY A 639 17.77 34.63 52.59
C GLY A 639 18.43 33.88 51.38
N LYS A 640 18.23 32.59 51.27
CA LYS A 640 18.70 31.80 50.14
C LYS A 640 17.50 31.27 49.39
N TRP A 641 17.33 31.74 48.14
CA TRP A 641 16.36 31.21 47.20
C TRP A 641 16.78 29.79 46.81
N ASN A 642 16.20 28.81 47.46
CA ASN A 642 16.24 27.46 46.95
C ASN A 642 15.14 27.37 45.88
N LEU A 643 15.51 27.22 44.61
CA LEU A 643 14.62 26.69 43.59
C LEU A 643 14.35 25.23 44.00
N LEU A 644 13.30 25.08 44.81
CA LEU A 644 12.84 23.76 45.19
C LEU A 644 12.43 23.00 43.95
N ASP A 645 13.06 21.87 43.76
CA ASP A 645 12.59 20.88 42.82
C ASP A 645 11.10 20.56 43.08
N LYS A 646 10.30 20.33 42.05
CA LYS A 646 8.89 19.92 42.20
C LYS A 646 8.72 18.89 43.28
N LYS A 647 9.60 17.89 43.33
CA LYS A 647 9.63 16.83 44.35
C LYS A 647 9.84 17.33 45.77
N CYS A 648 10.64 18.36 45.97
CA CYS A 648 10.81 18.96 47.29
C CYS A 648 9.58 19.74 47.75
N LEU A 649 8.96 20.46 46.80
CA LEU A 649 7.71 21.18 47.04
C LEU A 649 6.55 20.22 47.36
N GLU A 650 6.49 19.16 46.60
CA GLU A 650 5.50 18.09 46.79
C GLU A 650 5.70 17.39 48.15
N ARG A 651 6.93 17.02 48.50
CA ARG A 651 7.24 16.45 49.81
C ARG A 651 6.92 17.37 50.96
N GLU A 652 7.16 18.67 50.84
CA GLU A 652 6.79 19.64 51.88
C GLU A 652 5.27 19.80 52.01
N LYS A 653 4.58 19.84 50.85
CA LYS A 653 3.12 19.85 50.82
C LYS A 653 2.56 18.58 51.44
N GLU A 654 3.11 17.41 51.09
CA GLU A 654 2.75 16.11 51.65
C GLU A 654 2.93 16.09 53.19
N LYS A 655 4.08 16.58 53.68
CA LYS A 655 4.31 16.70 55.12
C LYS A 655 3.28 17.59 55.80
N LYS A 656 2.99 18.78 55.26
CA LYS A 656 2.00 19.68 55.80
C LYS A 656 0.60 19.10 55.78
N ILE A 657 0.22 18.42 54.70
CA ILE A 657 -1.06 17.73 54.60
C ILE A 657 -1.16 16.64 55.64
N LYS A 658 -0.12 15.80 55.75
CA LYS A 658 -0.07 14.72 56.73
C LYS A 658 -0.22 15.27 58.16
N ILE A 659 0.51 16.29 58.53
CA ILE A 659 0.40 16.93 59.84
C ILE A 659 -1.00 17.56 60.05
N THR A 660 -1.59 18.16 59.01
CA THR A 660 -2.93 18.77 59.07
C THR A 660 -4.01 17.68 59.27
N LEU A 661 -3.90 16.57 58.56
CA LEU A 661 -4.81 15.44 58.68
C LEU A 661 -4.66 14.73 60.05
N GLU A 662 -3.42 14.53 60.52
CA GLU A 662 -3.14 14.00 61.85
C GLU A 662 -3.71 14.87 62.95
N ASN A 663 -3.54 16.18 62.89
CA ASN A 663 -4.10 17.15 63.82
C ASN A 663 -5.64 17.18 63.84
N ALA A 664 -6.26 16.75 62.71
CA ALA A 664 -7.72 16.67 62.58
C ALA A 664 -8.28 15.28 62.90
N ASN A 665 -7.44 14.29 63.32
CA ASN A 665 -7.81 12.92 63.49
C ASN A 665 -8.41 12.24 62.25
N ILE A 666 -7.98 12.63 61.04
CA ILE A 666 -8.40 12.06 59.78
C ILE A 666 -7.27 11.20 59.23
N SER A 667 -7.50 9.89 59.05
CA SER A 667 -6.51 9.03 58.45
C SER A 667 -6.43 9.22 56.93
N LEU A 668 -5.24 9.03 56.37
CA LEU A 668 -5.01 9.08 54.92
C LEU A 668 -5.90 8.07 54.14
N GLU A 669 -6.11 6.88 54.76
CA GLU A 669 -6.99 5.83 54.23
C GLU A 669 -8.44 6.31 54.06
N LYS A 670 -8.93 7.10 55.01
CA LYS A 670 -10.26 7.69 54.97
C LYS A 670 -10.42 8.71 53.87
N VAL A 671 -9.36 9.48 53.57
CA VAL A 671 -9.32 10.43 52.45
C VAL A 671 -9.29 9.70 51.09
N GLN A 672 -8.53 8.63 51.00
CA GLN A 672 -8.47 7.78 49.82
C GLN A 672 -9.81 7.09 49.53
N GLU A 673 -10.48 6.59 50.57
CA GLU A 673 -11.79 5.97 50.42
C GLU A 673 -12.86 7.01 49.99
N LEU A 674 -12.83 8.21 50.53
CA LEU A 674 -13.69 9.29 50.15
C LEU A 674 -13.49 9.68 48.68
N GLN A 675 -12.24 9.71 48.22
CA GLN A 675 -11.90 9.99 46.82
C GLN A 675 -12.49 8.95 45.88
N LYS A 676 -12.36 7.66 46.19
CA LYS A 676 -12.98 6.58 45.40
C LYS A 676 -14.49 6.73 45.33
N GLN A 677 -15.12 7.08 46.45
CA GLN A 677 -16.58 7.26 46.55
C GLN A 677 -17.03 8.49 45.74
N LEU A 678 -16.29 9.61 45.78
CA LEU A 678 -16.56 10.79 44.97
C LEU A 678 -16.43 10.52 43.47
N LEU A 679 -15.43 9.74 43.04
CA LEU A 679 -15.30 9.30 41.63
C LEU A 679 -16.48 8.44 41.19
N LEU A 680 -16.97 7.56 42.06
CA LEU A 680 -18.18 6.76 41.77
C LEU A 680 -19.43 7.62 41.67
N VAL A 681 -19.59 8.64 42.52
CA VAL A 681 -20.69 9.61 42.46
C VAL A 681 -20.59 10.41 41.19
N GLN A 682 -19.40 10.86 40.79
CA GLN A 682 -19.19 11.57 39.53
C GLN A 682 -19.57 10.72 38.34
N LYS A 683 -19.16 9.46 38.32
CA LYS A 683 -19.54 8.51 37.27
C LYS A 683 -21.06 8.32 37.17
N LYS A 684 -21.74 8.13 38.30
CA LYS A 684 -23.22 8.06 38.34
C LYS A 684 -23.86 9.32 37.77
N CYS A 685 -23.31 10.49 38.12
CA CYS A 685 -23.77 11.76 37.56
C CYS A 685 -23.54 11.83 36.06
N ASP A 686 -22.41 11.34 35.56
CA ASP A 686 -22.08 11.33 34.11
C ASP A 686 -22.97 10.38 33.32
N GLU A 687 -23.40 9.30 33.93
CA GLU A 687 -24.32 8.31 33.36
C GLU A 687 -25.80 8.70 33.51
N GLY A 688 -26.12 9.83 34.15
CA GLY A 688 -27.50 10.29 34.38
C GLY A 688 -28.28 9.46 35.42
N SER A 689 -27.57 8.67 36.25
CA SER A 689 -28.16 7.81 37.27
C SER A 689 -28.59 8.57 38.50
N ASP A 690 -29.67 8.14 39.21
CA ASP A 690 -30.11 8.72 40.45
C ASP A 690 -29.12 8.52 41.58
N LEU A 691 -28.90 9.54 42.37
CA LEU A 691 -28.04 9.50 43.52
C LEU A 691 -28.75 8.93 44.74
N SER A 692 -28.07 8.03 45.46
CA SER A 692 -28.57 7.43 46.67
C SER A 692 -28.34 8.31 47.91
N ILE A 693 -29.05 8.05 49.00
CA ILE A 693 -28.84 8.73 50.28
C ILE A 693 -27.37 8.62 50.75
N LYS A 694 -26.70 7.46 50.50
CA LYS A 694 -25.30 7.25 50.81
C LYS A 694 -24.36 8.20 50.02
N ASP A 695 -24.72 8.55 48.79
CA ASP A 695 -23.94 9.50 47.99
C ASP A 695 -24.01 10.92 48.56
N LEU A 696 -25.15 11.25 49.24
CA LEU A 696 -25.35 12.54 49.92
C LEU A 696 -24.63 12.63 51.27
N GLU A 697 -24.41 11.50 51.95
CA GLU A 697 -23.68 11.42 53.21
C GLU A 697 -22.19 11.81 53.07
N LEU A 698 -21.65 11.85 51.87
CA LEU A 698 -20.29 12.32 51.61
C LEU A 698 -20.11 13.83 51.78
N VAL A 699 -21.19 14.61 51.66
CA VAL A 699 -21.16 16.07 51.69
C VAL A 699 -20.55 16.65 52.97
N PRO A 700 -20.90 16.20 54.17
CA PRO A 700 -20.29 16.73 55.40
C PRO A 700 -18.78 16.49 55.47
N MET A 701 -18.32 15.35 55.00
CA MET A 701 -16.90 14.96 55.05
C MET A 701 -16.09 15.79 54.03
N VAL A 702 -16.63 16.06 52.84
CA VAL A 702 -16.03 16.97 51.86
C VAL A 702 -15.93 18.37 52.40
N LYS A 703 -16.99 18.87 53.08
CA LYS A 703 -16.97 20.18 53.80
C LYS A 703 -15.86 20.25 54.81
N GLN A 704 -15.71 19.20 55.63
CA GLN A 704 -14.68 19.16 56.70
C GLN A 704 -13.28 19.23 56.09
N LEU A 705 -13.04 18.48 54.99
CA LEU A 705 -11.74 18.52 54.29
C LEU A 705 -11.47 19.87 53.65
N VAL A 706 -12.48 20.52 53.04
CA VAL A 706 -12.34 21.85 52.45
C VAL A 706 -12.04 22.90 53.52
N GLN A 707 -12.66 22.79 54.70
CA GLN A 707 -12.40 23.68 55.84
C GLN A 707 -11.01 23.51 56.39
N LEU A 708 -10.54 22.26 56.59
CA LEU A 708 -9.19 21.94 56.99
C LEU A 708 -8.15 22.49 55.98
N TRP A 709 -8.43 22.37 54.71
CA TRP A 709 -7.62 22.90 53.64
C TRP A 709 -7.50 24.43 53.71
N LYS A 710 -8.60 25.12 53.93
CA LYS A 710 -8.61 26.60 54.14
C LYS A 710 -7.78 27.00 55.35
N ASN A 711 -7.84 26.27 56.41
CA ASN A 711 -7.15 26.55 57.68
C ASN A 711 -5.66 26.15 57.67
N SER A 712 -5.23 25.28 56.72
CA SER A 712 -3.81 24.88 56.66
C SER A 712 -2.89 25.91 56.04
N GLY A 713 -3.41 27.02 55.51
CA GLY A 713 -2.63 28.06 54.81
C GLY A 713 -2.04 27.61 53.45
N LEU A 714 -2.38 26.41 52.99
CA LEU A 714 -1.93 25.82 51.74
C LEU A 714 -2.76 26.28 50.52
N SER A 715 -3.93 26.86 50.78
CA SER A 715 -4.78 27.46 49.72
C SER A 715 -4.16 28.81 49.26
N GLY A 716 -3.72 28.85 47.99
CA GLY A 716 -3.33 30.17 47.35
C GLY A 716 -4.49 31.14 47.31
N GLU A 717 -4.24 32.41 46.91
CA GLU A 717 -5.13 33.58 46.99
C GLU A 717 -6.50 33.50 46.29
N LYS A 718 -7.00 32.36 45.85
CA LYS A 718 -8.41 32.22 45.45
C LYS A 718 -9.28 32.05 46.69
N LYS A 719 -9.19 33.02 47.58
CA LYS A 719 -10.08 33.20 48.72
C LYS A 719 -11.46 33.57 48.23
N ASN A 720 -12.48 33.00 48.86
CA ASN A 720 -13.88 33.43 48.89
C ASN A 720 -14.82 32.83 47.84
N GLN A 721 -14.85 31.51 47.75
CA GLN A 721 -16.10 30.86 47.35
C GLN A 721 -16.51 29.91 48.49
N GLU A 722 -17.41 30.37 49.36
CA GLU A 722 -18.07 29.50 50.33
C GLU A 722 -19.05 28.58 49.56
N ILE A 723 -18.85 27.32 49.69
CA ILE A 723 -19.77 26.31 49.15
C ILE A 723 -20.75 25.96 50.26
N SER A 724 -22.02 26.38 50.04
CA SER A 724 -23.08 26.05 50.99
C SER A 724 -23.59 24.62 50.75
N GLU A 725 -24.20 24.01 51.76
CA GLU A 725 -24.86 22.72 51.65
C GLU A 725 -25.99 22.73 50.60
N GLY A 726 -26.68 23.90 50.48
CA GLY A 726 -27.68 24.12 49.47
C GLY A 726 -27.09 24.08 48.07
N ASP A 727 -25.89 24.66 47.81
CA ASP A 727 -25.21 24.64 46.52
C ASP A 727 -24.86 23.21 46.07
N LEU A 728 -24.47 22.35 47.02
CA LEU A 728 -24.17 20.96 46.74
C LEU A 728 -25.44 20.15 46.40
N ILE A 729 -26.52 20.35 47.18
CA ILE A 729 -27.81 19.68 46.95
C ILE A 729 -28.44 20.17 45.64
N GLU A 730 -28.35 21.43 45.33
CA GLU A 730 -28.89 22.03 44.11
C GLU A 730 -28.14 21.53 42.86
N TYR A 731 -26.84 21.40 42.94
CA TYR A 731 -26.08 20.81 41.86
C TYR A 731 -26.45 19.34 41.64
N MET A 732 -26.57 18.56 42.70
CA MET A 732 -26.95 17.15 42.60
C MET A 732 -28.36 16.97 42.04
N LYS A 733 -29.24 18.00 42.15
CA LYS A 733 -30.62 18.00 41.60
C LYS A 733 -30.75 18.59 40.19
N THR A 734 -29.85 19.46 39.71
CA THR A 734 -30.09 20.30 38.54
C THR A 734 -29.46 19.84 37.24
N ARG A 735 -28.92 18.63 37.15
CA ARG A 735 -28.25 18.11 35.94
C ARG A 735 -29.14 17.87 34.72
N THR A 736 -30.43 18.10 34.80
CA THR A 736 -31.39 17.80 33.74
C THR A 736 -31.59 18.89 32.69
N ASN A 737 -30.99 20.07 32.80
CA ASN A 737 -31.25 21.15 31.82
C ASN A 737 -29.99 21.86 31.30
N LYS A 738 -29.62 21.58 30.07
CA LYS A 738 -28.44 22.06 29.35
C LYS A 738 -28.52 23.46 28.74
N LYS A 739 -29.42 24.34 29.12
CA LYS A 739 -29.49 25.70 28.54
C LYS A 739 -29.61 26.79 29.59
N GLY A 740 -28.57 27.61 29.69
CA GLY A 740 -28.70 28.99 30.20
C GLY A 740 -28.54 29.17 31.70
N ILE A 741 -27.71 28.42 32.41
CA ILE A 741 -27.64 28.47 33.87
C ILE A 741 -26.38 29.15 34.38
N ARG A 742 -26.57 30.09 35.28
CA ARG A 742 -25.53 30.68 36.12
C ARG A 742 -24.74 29.60 36.85
N LYS A 743 -23.42 29.81 37.07
CA LYS A 743 -22.54 28.90 37.78
C LYS A 743 -23.19 28.40 39.06
N THR A 744 -23.62 27.14 39.07
CA THR A 744 -24.27 26.46 40.16
C THR A 744 -23.27 26.01 41.22
N GLY A 745 -23.72 25.67 42.42
CA GLY A 745 -22.85 25.28 43.54
C GLY A 745 -21.85 24.15 43.23
N PHE A 746 -22.10 23.31 42.22
CA PHE A 746 -21.17 22.25 41.85
C PHE A 746 -20.08 22.70 40.88
N GLU A 747 -20.32 23.63 39.95
CA GLU A 747 -19.22 24.25 39.21
C GLU A 747 -18.26 24.94 40.16
N ARG A 748 -18.79 25.44 41.28
CA ARG A 748 -17.99 25.98 42.39
C ARG A 748 -17.26 24.86 43.15
N LEU A 749 -17.93 23.74 43.41
CA LEU A 749 -17.32 22.56 44.03
C LEU A 749 -16.31 21.89 43.08
N GLU A 750 -16.63 21.74 41.82
CA GLU A 750 -15.73 21.20 40.78
C GLU A 750 -14.52 22.15 40.59
N SER A 751 -14.71 23.45 40.57
CA SER A 751 -13.61 24.42 40.55
C SER A 751 -12.75 24.36 41.82
N VAL A 752 -13.35 24.16 42.98
CA VAL A 752 -12.61 23.98 44.26
C VAL A 752 -11.92 22.63 44.31
N LEU A 753 -12.58 21.55 43.91
CA LEU A 753 -12.01 20.21 43.85
C LEU A 753 -10.91 20.11 42.77
N ARG A 754 -11.15 20.61 41.56
CA ARG A 754 -10.14 20.61 40.48
C ARG A 754 -8.97 21.56 40.78
N ASN A 755 -9.21 22.73 41.31
CA ASN A 755 -8.16 23.72 41.50
C ASN A 755 -7.40 23.62 42.85
N ASN A 756 -7.95 22.97 43.87
CA ASN A 756 -7.35 22.96 45.21
C ASN A 756 -7.29 21.59 45.89
N LEU A 757 -8.20 20.66 45.64
CA LEU A 757 -8.21 19.35 46.26
C LEU A 757 -7.74 18.22 45.36
N THR A 758 -8.14 18.29 44.08
CA THR A 758 -7.81 17.24 43.12
C THR A 758 -6.33 17.27 42.76
N ASP A 759 -5.76 18.45 42.54
CA ASP A 759 -4.33 18.58 42.26
C ASP A 759 -3.48 18.17 43.42
N LEU A 760 -3.94 18.42 44.65
CA LEU A 760 -3.21 18.09 45.86
C LEU A 760 -3.41 16.66 46.37
N LEU A 761 -4.64 16.17 46.32
CA LEU A 761 -4.97 14.80 46.70
C LEU A 761 -4.57 13.82 45.62
N PHE A 762 -4.68 14.16 44.36
CA PHE A 762 -4.23 13.32 43.25
C PHE A 762 -2.70 13.18 43.23
N ASP A 763 -1.97 14.29 43.40
CA ASP A 763 -0.50 14.26 43.46
C ASP A 763 0.03 13.54 44.73
N VAL A 764 -0.69 13.60 45.84
CA VAL A 764 -0.34 12.91 47.07
C VAL A 764 -0.71 11.42 47.05
N LEU A 765 -1.74 11.04 46.28
CA LEU A 765 -2.30 9.69 46.26
C LEU A 765 -1.83 8.82 45.08
N THR A 766 -1.23 9.43 44.06
CA THR A 766 -0.72 8.72 42.86
C THR A 766 0.78 8.43 42.92
N ASN A 767 1.49 8.92 43.95
CA ASN A 767 2.85 8.54 44.31
C ASN A 767 2.85 7.71 45.60
#